data_022cc4d22cc97eab98ce05dc85fef4c9
#
_entry.id   022cc4d22cc97eab98ce05dc85fef4c9
#
_cell.length_a   1.000
_cell.length_b   1.000
_cell.length_c   1.000
_cell.angle_alpha   90.00
_cell.angle_beta   90.00
_cell.angle_gamma   90.00
#
_symmetry.space_group_name_H-M   'P 1'
#
loop_
_entity.id
_entity.type
_entity.pdbx_description
1 polymer ?
#
loop_
_entity_poly.entity_id
_entity_poly.type
_entity_poly.pdbx_seq_one_letter_code
_entity_poly.pdbx_strand_id
1 'polypeptide(L)'
;MSHLNPRHRLAIERTTQCHTPAVRYGVVAVALLALGACGGGAGGGTTVSPPVGVEPPSPISPVALAASEPGALLSYVQKKLNQQIDQGLTSNSEGAFAFTGALLSAVATPAGVTPSSGVASPPNFASTTLQEGGVDESDILKTDGSRLFSMTVARPGDQQLTKLAVHTRQADGSLQAGNSIALPSEDRFNGLHLAANGERLALVGQNVKYAVPLVNPLASSVSSTTSSTTALTTPFPTVVQTQTVINIVNSKVGQPIGSNSTLHIDGYLIDSRTIDNTLYVVTSWLPRFDDVFPVPLAGNASPTAAQRKEAVTRVTNPKILPTVSIKPDGASQASIQPLMADTDCQLQAANASSAVQLTTITAVNLASPSLERSSRCFLGGVNGLYMSTKNLYLATSRTDVVAKGGSLIYGGEPTTDIHKFGVSGMTINYRGSGSVSGHLGWDASKTSYRMSEHNNDLRVVTYTSSFGWFGVLEAPSSVAAKSPAILSVLREDGGATVQLKTIAVLPNQKRPAPIGLSGEQVYAVRFLGARAYVVTFRRIDPLYVLDLADPLDPKVTGELKTNGYSDYLLPVGPDSAGLMLGVGKDATTEGRVLGVKVSLFDVSNAAAPKELASRVIGKAGSLSGLDFGRHGVNLFNVGNTTRIAIPMRVNETLSTSGGFYVPSYQSLVRFEVDAVNKTLTDKPTLVGQTFASEFAGYLASSLEFERSVQIGENIYYLGSQGRFTASGW
;
A
#
# COMPACT_ATOMS: atom_id res chain seq x y z
N MET A 1 -14.94 69.63 28.05
CA MET A 1 -16.33 70.10 28.13
C MET A 1 -17.16 69.01 27.52
N SER A 2 -17.67 68.26 28.36
CA SER A 2 -19.05 68.06 28.83
C SER A 2 -19.87 67.19 27.88
N HIS A 3 -20.16 66.00 28.39
CA HIS A 3 -21.45 65.39 28.74
C HIS A 3 -22.23 64.78 27.59
N LEU A 4 -22.77 63.62 27.61
CA LEU A 4 -23.45 62.69 28.49
C LEU A 4 -24.03 61.52 27.66
N ASN A 5 -23.95 60.33 28.17
CA ASN A 5 -24.77 59.14 27.86
C ASN A 5 -26.26 59.38 28.24
N PRO A 6 -27.28 58.61 27.92
CA PRO A 6 -27.35 57.16 27.65
C PRO A 6 -28.52 56.61 26.78
N ARG A 7 -28.43 55.27 26.48
CA ARG A 7 -29.51 54.30 26.28
C ARG A 7 -30.52 54.46 25.11
N HIS A 8 -30.56 53.44 24.18
CA HIS A 8 -31.63 52.45 24.12
C HIS A 8 -31.36 51.35 23.07
N ARG A 9 -31.86 50.17 23.35
CA ARG A 9 -31.89 48.93 22.56
C ARG A 9 -32.64 49.16 21.23
N LEU A 10 -32.23 48.44 20.17
CA LEU A 10 -33.08 47.55 19.35
C LEU A 10 -32.25 46.85 18.27
N ALA A 11 -32.52 45.55 18.12
CA ALA A 11 -31.97 44.65 17.13
C ALA A 11 -32.45 45.00 15.72
N ILE A 12 -31.60 44.82 14.72
CA ILE A 12 -32.00 44.43 13.35
C ILE A 12 -30.77 43.75 12.71
N GLU A 13 -30.99 42.49 12.28
CA GLU A 13 -30.14 41.74 11.36
C GLU A 13 -29.92 42.48 10.06
N ARG A 14 -28.72 42.39 9.50
CA ARG A 14 -28.49 42.29 8.06
C ARG A 14 -27.12 41.72 7.75
N THR A 15 -27.14 40.60 7.11
CA THR A 15 -26.13 39.89 6.33
C THR A 15 -25.42 40.83 5.33
N THR A 16 -24.08 40.69 5.27
CA THR A 16 -23.32 41.03 4.06
C THR A 16 -22.32 39.90 3.79
N GLN A 17 -22.59 39.15 2.72
CA GLN A 17 -21.71 38.13 2.15
C GLN A 17 -20.55 38.83 1.42
N CYS A 18 -19.30 38.44 1.74
CA CYS A 18 -18.18 38.57 0.84
C CYS A 18 -17.78 37.20 0.34
N HIS A 19 -17.95 37.02 -0.97
CA HIS A 19 -17.51 35.83 -1.69
C HIS A 19 -16.00 35.89 -1.96
N THR A 20 -15.27 34.88 -1.49
CA THR A 20 -14.00 34.48 -2.09
C THR A 20 -14.03 32.95 -2.31
N PRO A 21 -13.57 32.46 -3.46
CA PRO A 21 -13.69 31.02 -3.77
C PRO A 21 -12.66 30.21 -3.00
N ALA A 22 -13.14 29.38 -2.08
CA ALA A 22 -12.32 28.40 -1.38
C ALA A 22 -12.18 27.15 -2.25
N VAL A 23 -10.97 26.86 -2.66
CA VAL A 23 -10.55 25.55 -3.22
C VAL A 23 -10.70 24.52 -2.10
N ARG A 24 -11.65 23.62 -2.24
CA ARG A 24 -11.86 22.51 -1.29
C ARG A 24 -10.84 21.42 -1.53
N TYR A 25 -9.86 21.31 -0.66
CA TYR A 25 -9.10 20.09 -0.45
C TYR A 25 -9.94 19.18 0.46
N GLY A 26 -10.22 17.97 -0.02
CA GLY A 26 -10.93 16.95 0.75
C GLY A 26 -10.04 16.39 1.86
N VAL A 27 -10.21 16.90 3.06
CA VAL A 27 -9.73 16.24 4.28
C VAL A 27 -10.81 15.23 4.68
N VAL A 28 -10.49 13.94 4.61
CA VAL A 28 -11.35 12.89 5.16
C VAL A 28 -11.25 12.98 6.69
N ALA A 29 -12.20 13.69 7.30
CA ALA A 29 -12.41 13.64 8.73
C ALA A 29 -13.24 12.41 9.06
N VAL A 30 -12.69 11.46 9.81
CA VAL A 30 -13.43 10.35 10.42
C VAL A 30 -14.27 10.93 11.54
N ALA A 31 -15.57 11.10 11.29
CA ALA A 31 -16.53 11.49 12.31
C ALA A 31 -16.97 10.24 13.10
N LEU A 32 -16.51 10.14 14.33
CA LEU A 32 -17.04 9.19 15.33
C LEU A 32 -18.35 9.74 15.89
N LEU A 33 -19.46 9.16 15.49
CA LEU A 33 -20.76 9.35 16.14
C LEU A 33 -20.84 8.48 17.40
N ALA A 34 -20.83 9.13 18.56
CA ALA A 34 -21.14 8.50 19.84
C ALA A 34 -22.66 8.45 20.03
N LEU A 35 -23.24 7.28 20.00
CA LEU A 35 -24.62 7.04 20.48
C LEU A 35 -24.53 6.62 21.95
N GLY A 36 -24.98 7.51 22.84
CA GLY A 36 -25.22 7.19 24.22
C GLY A 36 -26.52 6.40 24.40
N ALA A 37 -26.43 5.29 25.12
CA ALA A 37 -27.58 4.63 25.71
C ALA A 37 -27.29 4.44 27.20
N CYS A 38 -28.04 5.12 28.04
CA CYS A 38 -28.14 4.89 29.48
C CYS A 38 -28.96 3.62 29.74
N GLY A 39 -28.48 2.76 30.62
CA GLY A 39 -29.24 1.65 31.22
C GLY A 39 -28.45 1.07 32.38
N GLY A 40 -28.86 1.42 33.60
CA GLY A 40 -28.32 0.85 34.84
C GLY A 40 -28.86 -0.55 35.13
N GLY A 41 -28.08 -1.36 35.84
CA GLY A 41 -28.52 -2.67 36.35
C GLY A 41 -27.42 -3.46 37.03
N ALA A 42 -27.50 -3.54 38.29
CA ALA A 42 -26.96 -4.40 39.35
C ALA A 42 -26.01 -5.57 39.00
N GLY A 43 -25.07 -5.77 39.92
CA GLY A 43 -24.01 -6.80 39.88
C GLY A 43 -24.52 -8.24 39.89
N GLY A 44 -23.78 -9.06 39.15
CA GLY A 44 -23.80 -10.51 39.17
C GLY A 44 -22.47 -11.02 38.66
N GLY A 45 -21.76 -11.80 39.49
CA GLY A 45 -20.51 -12.42 39.07
C GLY A 45 -20.75 -13.34 37.87
N THR A 46 -20.18 -12.98 36.74
CA THR A 46 -20.18 -13.83 35.56
C THR A 46 -19.00 -14.79 35.61
N THR A 47 -19.29 -16.07 35.79
CA THR A 47 -18.42 -17.17 35.37
C THR A 47 -18.16 -17.00 33.90
N VAL A 48 -16.90 -16.78 33.52
CA VAL A 48 -16.43 -16.73 32.13
C VAL A 48 -16.67 -18.12 31.53
N SER A 49 -17.67 -18.23 30.66
CA SER A 49 -17.86 -19.43 29.85
C SER A 49 -16.64 -19.61 28.96
N PRO A 50 -16.17 -20.85 28.73
CA PRO A 50 -15.07 -21.10 27.80
C PRO A 50 -15.44 -20.55 26.41
N PRO A 51 -14.46 -20.07 25.62
CA PRO A 51 -14.73 -19.49 24.31
C PRO A 51 -15.47 -20.51 23.43
N VAL A 52 -16.61 -20.10 22.91
CA VAL A 52 -17.36 -20.91 21.94
C VAL A 52 -16.45 -21.06 20.72
N GLY A 53 -16.18 -22.31 20.35
CA GLY A 53 -15.38 -22.62 19.18
C GLY A 53 -15.96 -21.98 17.92
N VAL A 54 -15.12 -21.43 17.08
CA VAL A 54 -15.53 -20.86 15.79
C VAL A 54 -15.66 -21.95 14.73
N GLU A 55 -16.61 -21.79 13.83
CA GLU A 55 -16.76 -22.66 12.67
C GLU A 55 -15.53 -22.54 11.77
N PRO A 56 -14.87 -23.67 11.41
CA PRO A 56 -13.75 -23.64 10.49
C PRO A 56 -14.22 -23.15 9.10
N PRO A 57 -13.36 -22.41 8.37
CA PRO A 57 -13.72 -21.93 7.03
C PRO A 57 -14.00 -23.10 6.08
N SER A 58 -15.06 -22.94 5.27
CA SER A 58 -15.44 -23.93 4.26
C SER A 58 -14.33 -24.11 3.21
N PRO A 59 -14.13 -25.31 2.67
CA PRO A 59 -13.19 -25.55 1.57
C PRO A 59 -13.58 -24.71 0.35
N ILE A 60 -12.59 -24.04 -0.25
CA ILE A 60 -12.78 -23.19 -1.43
C ILE A 60 -12.13 -23.87 -2.63
N SER A 61 -12.86 -23.91 -3.76
CA SER A 61 -12.30 -24.40 -5.01
C SER A 61 -11.31 -23.36 -5.57
N PRO A 62 -10.04 -23.72 -5.81
CA PRO A 62 -9.06 -22.82 -6.36
C PRO A 62 -9.40 -22.46 -7.81
N VAL A 63 -9.13 -21.21 -8.17
CA VAL A 63 -9.26 -20.74 -9.55
C VAL A 63 -7.90 -20.87 -10.22
N ALA A 64 -7.69 -21.92 -11.00
CA ALA A 64 -6.48 -22.13 -11.77
C ALA A 64 -6.42 -21.17 -12.98
N LEU A 65 -5.20 -20.76 -13.34
CA LEU A 65 -4.91 -20.10 -14.60
C LEU A 65 -4.54 -21.16 -15.65
N ALA A 66 -4.98 -20.96 -16.89
CA ALA A 66 -4.62 -21.79 -18.04
C ALA A 66 -3.79 -20.99 -19.03
N ALA A 67 -2.78 -21.60 -19.65
CA ALA A 67 -2.02 -20.96 -20.71
C ALA A 67 -2.93 -20.55 -21.88
N SER A 68 -2.69 -19.39 -22.46
CA SER A 68 -3.42 -18.90 -23.62
C SER A 68 -2.84 -19.53 -24.89
N GLU A 69 -3.67 -20.28 -25.61
CA GLU A 69 -3.37 -20.70 -26.97
C GLU A 69 -3.60 -19.53 -27.96
N PRO A 70 -3.02 -19.55 -29.17
CA PRO A 70 -3.24 -18.51 -30.15
C PRO A 70 -4.73 -18.23 -30.39
N GLY A 71 -5.15 -16.99 -30.22
CA GLY A 71 -6.56 -16.54 -30.34
C GLY A 71 -7.46 -16.83 -29.14
N ALA A 72 -7.00 -17.60 -28.16
CA ALA A 72 -7.80 -17.91 -26.96
C ALA A 72 -8.07 -16.66 -26.11
N LEU A 73 -7.10 -15.76 -26.00
CA LEU A 73 -7.27 -14.47 -25.29
C LEU A 73 -8.40 -13.65 -25.90
N LEU A 74 -8.41 -13.48 -27.23
CA LEU A 74 -9.44 -12.73 -27.94
C LEU A 74 -10.83 -13.33 -27.71
N SER A 75 -10.96 -14.65 -27.90
CA SER A 75 -12.22 -15.36 -27.68
C SER A 75 -12.73 -15.23 -26.24
N TYR A 76 -11.82 -15.31 -25.28
CA TYR A 76 -12.15 -15.12 -23.86
C TYR A 76 -12.67 -13.70 -23.58
N VAL A 77 -11.98 -12.68 -24.09
CA VAL A 77 -12.37 -11.27 -23.91
C VAL A 77 -13.71 -10.98 -24.56
N GLN A 78 -13.93 -11.43 -25.80
CA GLN A 78 -15.23 -11.26 -26.47
C GLN A 78 -16.37 -11.92 -25.70
N LYS A 79 -16.14 -13.12 -25.16
CA LYS A 79 -17.13 -13.79 -24.27
C LYS A 79 -17.44 -12.95 -23.03
N LYS A 80 -16.40 -12.39 -22.37
CA LYS A 80 -16.58 -11.54 -21.18
C LYS A 80 -17.34 -10.25 -21.49
N LEU A 81 -17.02 -9.57 -22.58
CA LEU A 81 -17.72 -8.36 -23.00
C LEU A 81 -19.20 -8.64 -23.28
N ASN A 82 -19.52 -9.75 -23.93
CA ASN A 82 -20.91 -10.17 -24.15
C ASN A 82 -21.62 -10.43 -22.81
N GLN A 83 -20.97 -11.08 -21.86
CA GLN A 83 -21.53 -11.29 -20.51
C GLN A 83 -21.81 -9.96 -19.79
N GLN A 84 -20.90 -8.98 -19.88
CA GLN A 84 -21.10 -7.64 -19.32
C GLN A 84 -22.32 -6.93 -19.94
N ILE A 85 -22.49 -7.03 -21.26
CA ILE A 85 -23.65 -6.48 -21.97
C ILE A 85 -24.94 -7.15 -21.48
N ASP A 86 -24.95 -8.48 -21.34
CA ASP A 86 -26.11 -9.24 -20.86
C ASP A 86 -26.47 -8.91 -19.39
N GLN A 87 -25.49 -8.52 -18.58
CA GLN A 87 -25.68 -8.03 -17.21
C GLN A 87 -26.15 -6.56 -17.16
N GLY A 88 -26.24 -5.87 -18.29
CA GLY A 88 -26.65 -4.47 -18.37
C GLY A 88 -25.56 -3.47 -17.97
N LEU A 89 -24.28 -3.89 -17.89
CA LEU A 89 -23.19 -2.99 -17.58
C LEU A 89 -22.97 -2.00 -18.73
N THR A 90 -22.60 -0.77 -18.38
CA THR A 90 -22.43 0.35 -19.32
C THR A 90 -20.95 0.68 -19.59
N SER A 91 -20.05 0.10 -18.82
CA SER A 91 -18.60 0.25 -19.01
C SER A 91 -17.84 -1.02 -18.61
N ASN A 92 -16.64 -1.22 -19.19
CA ASN A 92 -15.72 -2.28 -18.75
C ASN A 92 -15.18 -2.00 -17.32
N SER A 93 -15.25 -0.75 -16.86
CA SER A 93 -14.75 -0.34 -15.55
C SER A 93 -15.73 -0.61 -14.40
N GLU A 94 -17.04 -0.79 -14.66
CA GLU A 94 -18.04 -0.97 -13.60
C GLU A 94 -17.77 -2.19 -12.72
N GLY A 95 -17.19 -3.25 -13.27
CA GLY A 95 -16.74 -4.41 -12.49
C GLY A 95 -15.37 -4.26 -11.83
N ALA A 96 -14.57 -3.24 -12.24
CA ALA A 96 -13.23 -2.97 -11.71
C ALA A 96 -13.27 -1.98 -10.52
N PHE A 97 -14.34 -1.20 -10.36
CA PHE A 97 -14.46 -0.14 -9.34
C PHE A 97 -14.46 -0.63 -7.89
N ALA A 98 -14.64 -1.91 -7.64
CA ALA A 98 -14.44 -2.46 -6.30
C ALA A 98 -13.03 -2.22 -5.74
N PHE A 99 -12.07 -1.81 -6.58
CA PHE A 99 -10.65 -1.69 -6.25
C PHE A 99 -10.03 -0.31 -6.48
N THR A 100 -10.71 0.62 -7.14
CA THR A 100 -10.13 1.94 -7.44
C THR A 100 -10.06 2.88 -6.24
N GLY A 101 -10.68 2.57 -5.11
CA GLY A 101 -10.46 3.26 -3.84
C GLY A 101 -8.99 3.17 -3.35
N ALA A 102 -8.26 2.13 -3.77
CA ALA A 102 -6.83 1.99 -3.49
C ALA A 102 -5.94 2.84 -4.42
N LEU A 103 -6.47 3.33 -5.55
CA LEU A 103 -5.70 4.09 -6.53
C LEU A 103 -5.33 5.52 -6.08
N LEU A 104 -6.04 6.08 -5.10
CA LEU A 104 -5.75 7.42 -4.55
C LEU A 104 -4.84 7.38 -3.32
N SER A 105 -4.59 6.19 -2.78
CA SER A 105 -3.75 5.99 -1.59
C SER A 105 -2.51 5.13 -1.84
N ALA A 106 -2.28 4.69 -3.08
CA ALA A 106 -1.14 3.85 -3.43
C ALA A 106 0.14 4.67 -3.66
N VAL A 107 0.58 5.35 -2.62
CA VAL A 107 2.00 5.49 -2.38
C VAL A 107 2.38 4.29 -1.53
N ALA A 108 2.46 3.13 -2.18
CA ALA A 108 2.88 1.91 -1.55
C ALA A 108 4.36 2.00 -1.25
N THR A 109 4.70 2.08 0.01
CA THR A 109 6.06 1.97 0.48
C THR A 109 6.21 0.68 1.29
N PRO A 110 7.22 -0.09 1.03
CA PRO A 110 7.48 -1.40 1.61
C PRO A 110 8.38 -1.43 2.84
N ALA A 111 8.41 -2.53 3.53
CA ALA A 111 8.98 -2.73 4.85
C ALA A 111 10.06 -3.80 4.99
N GLY A 112 10.72 -3.77 6.09
CA GLY A 112 12.01 -4.29 6.38
C GLY A 112 12.22 -5.71 6.85
N VAL A 113 13.45 -6.23 6.63
CA VAL A 113 13.92 -7.57 7.00
C VAL A 113 15.30 -7.54 7.63
N THR A 114 15.54 -8.54 8.48
CA THR A 114 16.89 -8.99 8.82
C THR A 114 17.46 -9.84 7.68
N PRO A 115 18.74 -9.70 7.31
CA PRO A 115 19.35 -10.53 6.28
C PRO A 115 19.45 -11.99 6.75
N SER A 116 18.99 -12.92 5.92
CA SER A 116 19.35 -14.32 6.10
C SER A 116 20.86 -14.47 5.81
N SER A 117 21.54 -15.14 6.71
CA SER A 117 22.99 -15.36 6.73
C SER A 117 23.54 -16.02 5.47
N GLY A 118 24.04 -15.21 4.56
CA GLY A 118 25.10 -15.57 3.63
C GLY A 118 26.34 -14.77 4.03
N VAL A 119 27.47 -15.41 4.24
CA VAL A 119 28.71 -14.84 4.80
C VAL A 119 29.33 -13.81 3.87
N ALA A 120 28.77 -12.59 3.89
CA ALA A 120 29.48 -11.36 3.59
C ALA A 120 29.40 -10.50 4.83
N SER A 121 30.48 -9.81 5.20
CA SER A 121 30.41 -8.82 6.29
C SER A 121 29.22 -7.88 6.03
N PRO A 122 28.35 -7.62 7.03
CA PRO A 122 27.22 -6.74 6.82
C PRO A 122 27.71 -5.41 6.27
N PRO A 123 27.03 -4.82 5.29
CA PRO A 123 27.43 -3.52 4.75
C PRO A 123 27.50 -2.51 5.90
N ASN A 124 28.50 -1.63 5.90
CA ASN A 124 28.67 -0.59 6.93
C ASN A 124 27.63 0.55 6.76
N PHE A 125 26.46 0.22 6.24
CA PHE A 125 25.34 1.16 6.08
C PHE A 125 23.99 0.43 6.12
N ALA A 126 22.96 1.14 6.57
CA ALA A 126 21.58 0.72 6.47
C ALA A 126 21.02 1.18 5.13
N SER A 127 20.61 0.24 4.30
CA SER A 127 19.81 0.52 3.09
C SER A 127 18.33 0.72 3.44
N THR A 128 17.48 0.79 2.42
CA THR A 128 16.03 0.67 2.56
C THR A 128 15.67 -0.54 3.42
N THR A 129 14.77 -0.34 4.36
CA THR A 129 14.23 -1.44 5.18
C THR A 129 13.35 -2.34 4.29
N LEU A 130 13.70 -3.61 4.06
CA LEU A 130 13.06 -4.52 3.10
C LEU A 130 12.11 -5.54 3.77
N GLN A 131 11.12 -6.07 3.05
CA GLN A 131 10.29 -7.18 3.55
C GLN A 131 11.02 -8.51 3.50
N GLU A 132 11.71 -8.80 2.40
CA GLU A 132 12.46 -10.04 2.16
C GLU A 132 13.92 -9.73 1.81
N GLY A 133 14.84 -10.42 2.44
CA GLY A 133 16.27 -10.28 2.15
C GLY A 133 16.59 -10.65 0.69
N GLY A 134 17.35 -9.79 0.01
CA GLY A 134 17.71 -9.99 -1.39
C GLY A 134 16.63 -9.58 -2.40
N VAL A 135 15.51 -9.03 -1.95
CA VAL A 135 14.48 -8.44 -2.82
C VAL A 135 14.39 -6.96 -2.51
N ASP A 136 15.08 -6.13 -3.30
CA ASP A 136 15.08 -4.67 -3.09
C ASP A 136 13.75 -4.06 -3.54
N GLU A 137 13.34 -3.03 -2.86
CA GLU A 137 12.08 -2.33 -3.01
C GLU A 137 12.30 -0.87 -3.37
N SER A 138 11.37 -0.27 -4.12
CA SER A 138 11.47 1.13 -4.49
C SER A 138 11.40 2.03 -3.24
N ASP A 139 12.23 3.07 -3.18
CA ASP A 139 12.15 4.10 -2.14
C ASP A 139 12.62 5.45 -2.69
N ILE A 140 12.30 6.52 -2.03
CA ILE A 140 12.73 7.87 -2.42
C ILE A 140 14.18 8.19 -2.04
N LEU A 141 14.81 7.36 -1.22
CA LEU A 141 16.20 7.49 -0.80
C LEU A 141 16.92 6.15 -0.90
N LYS A 142 18.00 6.10 -1.67
CA LYS A 142 18.89 4.93 -1.80
C LYS A 142 20.33 5.31 -1.54
N THR A 143 21.15 4.33 -1.15
CA THR A 143 22.60 4.52 -0.96
C THR A 143 23.37 3.29 -1.40
N ASP A 144 24.60 3.51 -1.88
CA ASP A 144 25.62 2.49 -2.08
C ASP A 144 26.69 2.51 -0.96
N GLY A 145 26.44 3.25 0.13
CA GLY A 145 27.37 3.44 1.24
C GLY A 145 28.33 4.61 1.06
N SER A 146 28.53 5.09 -0.16
CA SER A 146 29.37 6.24 -0.49
C SER A 146 28.57 7.44 -1.03
N ARG A 147 27.45 7.17 -1.69
CA ARG A 147 26.57 8.18 -2.28
C ARG A 147 25.14 7.97 -1.79
N LEU A 148 24.40 9.08 -1.70
CA LEU A 148 22.98 9.10 -1.42
C LEU A 148 22.25 9.60 -2.66
N PHE A 149 21.27 8.84 -3.12
CA PHE A 149 20.38 9.16 -4.23
C PHE A 149 19.02 9.47 -3.67
N SER A 150 18.53 10.69 -3.83
CA SER A 150 17.25 11.11 -3.25
C SER A 150 16.33 11.71 -4.29
N MET A 151 15.07 11.29 -4.26
CA MET A 151 13.98 11.98 -4.95
C MET A 151 13.26 12.89 -3.95
N THR A 152 13.10 14.15 -4.31
CA THR A 152 12.54 15.16 -3.40
C THR A 152 11.56 16.08 -4.13
N VAL A 153 10.73 16.78 -3.36
CA VAL A 153 9.96 17.92 -3.84
C VAL A 153 10.91 19.10 -4.09
N ALA A 154 10.68 19.87 -5.16
CA ALA A 154 11.57 20.99 -5.49
C ALA A 154 11.23 22.26 -4.70
N ARG A 155 9.99 22.41 -4.25
CA ARG A 155 9.48 23.60 -3.57
C ARG A 155 8.70 23.22 -2.32
N PRO A 156 8.72 24.08 -1.27
CA PRO A 156 7.83 23.89 -0.12
C PRO A 156 6.36 23.87 -0.59
N GLY A 157 5.62 22.89 -0.12
CA GLY A 157 4.21 22.71 -0.49
C GLY A 157 3.96 21.86 -1.74
N ASP A 158 4.97 21.49 -2.53
CA ASP A 158 4.81 20.51 -3.60
C ASP A 158 4.36 19.16 -3.01
N GLN A 159 3.41 18.53 -3.67
CA GLN A 159 2.86 17.23 -3.29
C GLN A 159 3.37 16.08 -4.17
N GLN A 160 4.34 16.35 -5.03
CA GLN A 160 4.91 15.40 -5.97
C GLN A 160 6.43 15.52 -6.00
N LEU A 161 7.10 14.37 -6.14
CA LEU A 161 8.55 14.31 -6.33
C LEU A 161 8.89 14.95 -7.69
N THR A 162 9.78 15.93 -7.67
CA THR A 162 10.08 16.75 -8.85
C THR A 162 11.57 16.84 -9.16
N LYS A 163 12.43 16.24 -8.29
CA LYS A 163 13.88 16.34 -8.41
C LYS A 163 14.55 15.04 -7.97
N LEU A 164 15.52 14.55 -8.76
CA LEU A 164 16.50 13.55 -8.36
C LEU A 164 17.83 14.24 -8.08
N ALA A 165 18.45 13.98 -6.93
CA ALA A 165 19.74 14.53 -6.54
C ALA A 165 20.68 13.43 -6.04
N VAL A 166 21.99 13.66 -6.22
CA VAL A 166 23.06 12.81 -5.68
C VAL A 166 23.88 13.63 -4.69
N HIS A 167 24.22 13.01 -3.57
CA HIS A 167 25.15 13.55 -2.59
C HIS A 167 26.27 12.52 -2.36
N THR A 168 27.51 12.98 -2.31
CA THR A 168 28.66 12.12 -2.03
C THR A 168 29.10 12.33 -0.58
N ARG A 169 29.21 11.22 0.15
CA ARG A 169 29.74 11.23 1.53
C ARG A 169 31.24 11.47 1.51
N GLN A 170 31.67 12.42 2.33
CA GLN A 170 33.08 12.73 2.54
C GLN A 170 33.66 11.90 3.69
N ALA A 171 34.99 11.88 3.83
CA ALA A 171 35.66 11.12 4.88
C ALA A 171 35.30 11.59 6.30
N ASP A 172 35.00 12.89 6.47
CA ASP A 172 34.55 13.48 7.73
C ASP A 172 33.07 13.22 8.05
N GLY A 173 32.37 12.51 7.19
CA GLY A 173 30.93 12.23 7.32
C GLY A 173 30.02 13.34 6.78
N SER A 174 30.55 14.45 6.29
CA SER A 174 29.74 15.49 5.63
C SER A 174 29.24 15.01 4.26
N LEU A 175 28.22 15.70 3.71
CA LEU A 175 27.67 15.44 2.38
C LEU A 175 28.06 16.57 1.43
N GLN A 176 28.71 16.21 0.34
CA GLN A 176 28.93 17.10 -0.79
C GLN A 176 27.78 16.92 -1.80
N ALA A 177 27.06 17.99 -2.10
CA ALA A 177 26.04 17.97 -3.12
C ALA A 177 26.66 17.77 -4.50
N GLY A 178 26.19 16.77 -5.22
CA GLY A 178 26.50 16.53 -6.63
C GLY A 178 25.49 17.22 -7.54
N ASN A 179 25.43 16.77 -8.81
CA ASN A 179 24.43 17.27 -9.74
C ASN A 179 23.02 16.75 -9.42
N SER A 180 22.01 17.43 -9.94
CA SER A 180 20.63 17.02 -9.83
C SER A 180 19.91 17.22 -11.17
N ILE A 181 18.87 16.40 -11.39
CA ILE A 181 18.00 16.51 -12.54
C ILE A 181 16.56 16.79 -12.11
N ALA A 182 15.86 17.65 -12.85
CA ALA A 182 14.42 17.81 -12.72
C ALA A 182 13.72 16.57 -13.28
N LEU A 183 12.67 16.13 -12.61
CA LEU A 183 11.82 15.05 -13.09
C LEU A 183 10.69 15.63 -13.95
N PRO A 184 10.21 14.92 -14.99
CA PRO A 184 9.08 15.35 -15.80
C PRO A 184 7.84 15.61 -14.94
N SER A 185 7.16 16.71 -15.16
CA SER A 185 5.99 17.13 -14.36
C SER A 185 4.74 16.27 -14.62
N GLU A 186 4.67 15.65 -15.79
CA GLU A 186 3.62 14.71 -16.19
C GLU A 186 3.74 13.34 -15.53
N ASP A 187 4.95 13.00 -15.05
CA ASP A 187 5.23 11.71 -14.43
C ASP A 187 5.23 11.84 -12.91
N ARG A 188 4.50 10.94 -12.26
CA ARG A 188 4.45 10.84 -10.80
C ARG A 188 5.31 9.67 -10.35
N PHE A 189 6.54 9.94 -9.98
CA PHE A 189 7.45 8.91 -9.51
C PHE A 189 7.13 8.51 -8.06
N ASN A 190 7.16 7.21 -7.78
CA ASN A 190 6.90 6.64 -6.46
C ASN A 190 8.20 6.32 -5.71
N GLY A 191 9.27 5.99 -6.45
CA GLY A 191 10.56 5.66 -5.85
C GLY A 191 11.57 5.24 -6.91
N LEU A 192 12.75 4.91 -6.43
CA LEU A 192 13.88 4.46 -7.24
C LEU A 192 14.43 3.13 -6.74
N HIS A 193 15.00 2.39 -7.65
CA HIS A 193 15.83 1.21 -7.42
C HIS A 193 17.26 1.50 -7.82
N LEU A 194 18.21 0.99 -7.05
CA LEU A 194 19.62 1.02 -7.40
C LEU A 194 20.02 -0.36 -7.93
N ALA A 195 20.57 -0.43 -9.15
CA ALA A 195 21.11 -1.68 -9.67
C ALA A 195 22.27 -2.19 -8.79
N ALA A 196 22.41 -3.50 -8.66
CA ALA A 196 23.39 -4.11 -7.75
C ALA A 196 24.86 -3.65 -8.04
N ASN A 197 25.16 -3.32 -9.29
CA ASN A 197 26.48 -2.77 -9.66
C ASN A 197 26.65 -1.28 -9.34
N GLY A 198 25.61 -0.59 -8.85
CA GLY A 198 25.63 0.84 -8.52
C GLY A 198 25.75 1.80 -9.71
N GLU A 199 25.71 1.29 -10.96
CA GLU A 199 25.93 2.10 -12.15
C GLU A 199 24.65 2.66 -12.76
N ARG A 200 23.49 2.18 -12.34
CA ARG A 200 22.18 2.62 -12.85
C ARG A 200 21.14 2.73 -11.76
N LEU A 201 20.30 3.74 -11.92
CA LEU A 201 19.07 3.94 -11.15
C LEU A 201 17.87 3.72 -12.06
N ALA A 202 16.85 3.04 -11.57
CA ALA A 202 15.55 2.99 -12.20
C ALA A 202 14.55 3.76 -11.35
N LEU A 203 14.03 4.87 -11.86
CA LEU A 203 12.94 5.61 -11.27
C LEU A 203 11.64 5.02 -11.80
N VAL A 204 10.74 4.62 -10.89
CA VAL A 204 9.47 3.99 -11.24
C VAL A 204 8.32 4.87 -10.80
N GLY A 205 7.33 5.04 -11.67
CA GLY A 205 6.20 5.92 -11.42
C GLY A 205 5.06 5.72 -12.39
N GLN A 206 4.18 6.72 -12.47
CA GLN A 206 2.97 6.69 -13.30
C GLN A 206 2.78 7.99 -14.05
N ASN A 207 2.26 7.89 -15.26
CA ASN A 207 1.73 9.00 -16.06
C ASN A 207 0.23 8.79 -16.23
N VAL A 208 -0.58 9.79 -15.82
CA VAL A 208 -2.03 9.72 -15.91
C VAL A 208 -2.53 10.88 -16.77
N LYS A 209 -3.10 10.56 -17.91
CA LYS A 209 -3.70 11.55 -18.81
C LYS A 209 -5.21 11.65 -18.55
N TYR A 210 -5.67 12.87 -18.45
CA TYR A 210 -7.08 13.18 -18.25
C TYR A 210 -7.65 13.86 -19.50
N ALA A 211 -8.84 13.45 -19.95
CA ALA A 211 -9.65 14.26 -20.83
C ALA A 211 -10.40 15.28 -19.96
N VAL A 212 -10.16 16.54 -20.21
CA VAL A 212 -11.04 17.61 -19.71
C VAL A 212 -12.21 17.69 -20.69
N PRO A 213 -13.46 17.49 -20.27
CA PRO A 213 -14.61 17.73 -21.15
C PRO A 213 -14.54 19.17 -21.67
N LEU A 214 -14.60 19.34 -22.97
CA LEU A 214 -14.75 20.68 -23.57
C LEU A 214 -16.08 21.24 -23.10
N VAL A 215 -16.04 22.08 -22.07
CA VAL A 215 -17.20 22.88 -21.69
C VAL A 215 -17.40 23.85 -22.82
N ASN A 216 -18.54 23.76 -23.55
CA ASN A 216 -18.86 24.68 -24.61
C ASN A 216 -18.96 26.10 -24.02
N PRO A 217 -18.05 27.04 -24.36
CA PRO A 217 -18.05 28.39 -23.75
C PRO A 217 -19.28 29.22 -24.12
N LEU A 218 -20.17 28.72 -24.97
CA LEU A 218 -21.40 29.39 -25.40
C LEU A 218 -22.60 29.17 -24.46
N ALA A 219 -22.44 28.38 -23.37
CA ALA A 219 -23.52 28.18 -22.39
C ALA A 219 -23.58 29.22 -21.25
N SER A 220 -22.76 30.26 -21.27
CA SER A 220 -22.67 31.26 -20.20
C SER A 220 -23.52 32.54 -20.44
N SER A 221 -24.53 32.51 -21.32
CA SER A 221 -25.52 33.57 -21.43
C SER A 221 -26.93 33.04 -21.15
N VAL A 222 -27.22 32.69 -19.92
CA VAL A 222 -28.61 32.56 -19.44
C VAL A 222 -28.82 33.53 -18.30
N SER A 223 -29.60 34.56 -18.65
CA SER A 223 -30.20 35.57 -17.79
C SER A 223 -30.83 34.97 -16.52
N SER A 224 -30.50 35.58 -15.41
CA SER A 224 -31.07 35.32 -14.08
C SER A 224 -32.55 35.65 -14.03
N THR A 225 -33.40 34.64 -14.10
CA THR A 225 -34.76 34.67 -13.44
C THR A 225 -35.31 33.25 -13.54
N THR A 226 -35.19 32.49 -12.52
CA THR A 226 -36.12 31.55 -11.90
C THR A 226 -35.39 30.56 -11.02
N SER A 227 -35.82 30.48 -9.79
CA SER A 227 -35.38 29.55 -8.74
C SER A 227 -35.66 28.11 -9.16
N SER A 228 -34.63 27.37 -9.60
CA SER A 228 -34.62 25.93 -9.60
C SER A 228 -33.19 25.47 -9.31
N THR A 229 -33.03 24.72 -8.23
CA THR A 229 -31.78 24.06 -7.78
C THR A 229 -31.34 23.01 -8.78
N THR A 230 -30.73 23.43 -9.88
CA THR A 230 -29.99 22.52 -10.74
C THR A 230 -28.54 22.54 -10.25
N ALA A 231 -28.12 21.45 -9.61
CA ALA A 231 -26.73 21.26 -9.25
C ALA A 231 -25.87 21.38 -10.50
N LEU A 232 -24.99 22.39 -10.53
CA LEU A 232 -23.93 22.51 -11.51
C LEU A 232 -22.96 21.33 -11.30
N THR A 233 -23.23 20.22 -11.98
CA THR A 233 -22.27 19.14 -12.09
C THR A 233 -21.19 19.58 -13.05
N THR A 234 -20.11 20.21 -12.54
CA THR A 234 -18.86 20.29 -13.30
C THR A 234 -18.44 18.86 -13.60
N PRO A 235 -18.33 18.47 -14.89
CA PRO A 235 -17.94 17.11 -15.22
C PRO A 235 -16.52 16.88 -14.69
N PHE A 236 -16.37 15.82 -13.88
CA PHE A 236 -15.06 15.43 -13.39
C PHE A 236 -14.18 15.00 -14.59
N PRO A 237 -12.89 15.36 -14.61
CA PRO A 237 -12.01 14.94 -15.68
C PRO A 237 -11.95 13.39 -15.72
N THR A 238 -12.20 12.84 -16.90
CA THR A 238 -12.15 11.39 -17.11
C THR A 238 -10.72 10.95 -17.39
N VAL A 239 -10.23 9.94 -16.68
CA VAL A 239 -8.94 9.30 -17.01
C VAL A 239 -9.03 8.65 -18.38
N VAL A 240 -8.18 9.07 -19.31
CA VAL A 240 -8.17 8.52 -20.68
C VAL A 240 -7.03 7.54 -20.92
N GLN A 241 -5.94 7.68 -20.17
CA GLN A 241 -4.80 6.78 -20.28
C GLN A 241 -4.01 6.80 -18.96
N THR A 242 -3.58 5.63 -18.52
CA THR A 242 -2.61 5.48 -17.43
C THR A 242 -1.45 4.65 -17.94
N GLN A 243 -0.23 5.09 -17.71
CA GLN A 243 0.98 4.37 -18.06
C GLN A 243 1.90 4.28 -16.85
N THR A 244 2.52 3.13 -16.67
CA THR A 244 3.66 2.96 -15.77
C THR A 244 4.92 3.49 -16.46
N VAL A 245 5.67 4.34 -15.77
CA VAL A 245 6.88 4.96 -16.28
C VAL A 245 8.09 4.38 -15.58
N ILE A 246 9.09 4.00 -16.37
CA ILE A 246 10.41 3.59 -15.88
C ILE A 246 11.45 4.48 -16.56
N ASN A 247 12.12 5.31 -15.76
CA ASN A 247 13.20 6.18 -16.24
C ASN A 247 14.53 5.63 -15.73
N ILE A 248 15.40 5.18 -16.63
CA ILE A 248 16.71 4.62 -16.28
C ILE A 248 17.77 5.69 -16.41
N VAL A 249 18.49 5.94 -15.33
CA VAL A 249 19.46 6.99 -15.17
C VAL A 249 20.84 6.40 -14.95
N ASN A 250 21.86 6.92 -15.65
CA ASN A 250 23.24 6.60 -15.38
C ASN A 250 23.65 7.16 -14.01
N SER A 251 24.21 6.30 -13.16
CA SER A 251 24.74 6.67 -11.84
C SER A 251 26.18 6.24 -11.65
N LYS A 252 26.92 6.00 -12.75
CA LYS A 252 28.32 5.59 -12.69
C LYS A 252 29.18 6.62 -11.97
N VAL A 253 30.08 6.14 -11.10
CA VAL A 253 30.99 6.99 -10.32
C VAL A 253 31.85 7.84 -11.28
N GLY A 254 31.98 9.12 -10.96
CA GLY A 254 32.80 10.07 -11.77
C GLY A 254 32.05 10.61 -13.01
N GLN A 255 30.80 10.21 -13.24
CA GLN A 255 29.96 10.76 -14.31
C GLN A 255 28.77 11.53 -13.74
N PRO A 256 28.31 12.62 -14.42
CA PRO A 256 27.09 13.28 -14.05
C PRO A 256 25.91 12.32 -14.18
N ILE A 257 24.93 12.40 -13.26
CA ILE A 257 23.65 11.71 -13.44
C ILE A 257 22.90 12.34 -14.61
N GLY A 258 22.24 11.50 -15.41
CA GLY A 258 21.44 11.94 -16.55
C GLY A 258 20.43 10.87 -16.93
N SER A 259 19.30 11.29 -17.50
CA SER A 259 18.31 10.35 -18.02
C SER A 259 18.85 9.70 -19.29
N ASN A 260 18.92 8.39 -19.31
CA ASN A 260 19.45 7.65 -20.45
C ASN A 260 18.35 7.02 -21.29
N SER A 261 17.35 6.41 -20.64
CA SER A 261 16.32 5.66 -21.35
C SER A 261 15.01 5.72 -20.60
N THR A 262 13.90 5.73 -21.35
CA THR A 262 12.55 5.68 -20.74
C THR A 262 11.72 4.56 -21.35
N LEU A 263 10.92 3.91 -20.48
CA LEU A 263 9.88 2.97 -20.90
C LEU A 263 8.54 3.47 -20.32
N HIS A 264 7.51 3.51 -21.18
CA HIS A 264 6.13 3.76 -20.76
C HIS A 264 5.34 2.51 -21.12
N ILE A 265 4.85 1.81 -20.10
CA ILE A 265 4.05 0.58 -20.22
C ILE A 265 2.60 0.95 -19.95
N ASP A 266 1.68 0.61 -20.86
CA ASP A 266 0.24 0.81 -20.62
C ASP A 266 -0.22 0.08 -19.37
N GLY A 267 -1.01 0.78 -18.55
CA GLY A 267 -1.48 0.30 -17.26
C GLY A 267 -0.88 1.08 -16.08
N TYR A 268 -1.56 1.00 -14.94
CA TYR A 268 -1.08 1.61 -13.70
C TYR A 268 -0.15 0.67 -12.95
N LEU A 269 0.82 1.26 -12.27
CA LEU A 269 1.78 0.55 -11.43
C LEU A 269 1.07 -0.05 -10.21
N ILE A 270 1.21 -1.36 -10.02
CA ILE A 270 0.84 -2.03 -8.78
C ILE A 270 2.00 -1.94 -7.79
N ASP A 271 3.17 -2.44 -8.18
CA ASP A 271 4.38 -2.42 -7.36
C ASP A 271 5.61 -2.80 -8.21
N SER A 272 6.80 -2.61 -7.64
CA SER A 272 8.07 -2.99 -8.27
C SER A 272 9.06 -3.57 -7.27
N ARG A 273 9.90 -4.50 -7.73
CA ARG A 273 10.93 -5.16 -6.94
C ARG A 273 12.18 -5.34 -7.79
N THR A 274 13.35 -5.35 -7.13
CA THR A 274 14.61 -5.65 -7.80
C THR A 274 15.31 -6.81 -7.12
N ILE A 275 15.74 -7.78 -7.91
CA ILE A 275 16.65 -8.84 -7.49
C ILE A 275 17.90 -8.71 -8.36
N ASP A 276 19.03 -8.48 -7.74
CA ASP A 276 20.31 -8.19 -8.42
C ASP A 276 20.18 -7.02 -9.40
N ASN A 277 20.29 -7.27 -10.70
CA ASN A 277 20.13 -6.26 -11.76
C ASN A 277 18.81 -6.39 -12.51
N THR A 278 17.86 -7.21 -12.03
CA THR A 278 16.58 -7.39 -12.69
C THR A 278 15.48 -6.66 -11.93
N LEU A 279 14.89 -5.66 -12.58
CA LEU A 279 13.72 -4.96 -12.09
C LEU A 279 12.44 -5.69 -12.54
N TYR A 280 11.63 -6.13 -11.61
CA TYR A 280 10.30 -6.68 -11.83
C TYR A 280 9.26 -5.60 -11.57
N VAL A 281 8.43 -5.33 -12.56
CA VAL A 281 7.36 -4.33 -12.48
C VAL A 281 6.03 -5.02 -12.71
N VAL A 282 5.10 -4.87 -11.78
CA VAL A 282 3.74 -5.40 -11.90
C VAL A 282 2.81 -4.25 -12.23
N THR A 283 2.10 -4.37 -13.35
CA THR A 283 1.15 -3.36 -13.80
C THR A 283 -0.24 -3.95 -13.99
N SER A 284 -1.25 -3.12 -13.91
CA SER A 284 -2.61 -3.51 -14.23
C SER A 284 -3.16 -2.64 -15.36
N TRP A 285 -3.58 -3.30 -16.42
CA TRP A 285 -4.11 -2.70 -17.62
C TRP A 285 -5.61 -2.96 -17.75
N LEU A 286 -6.38 -1.89 -17.91
CA LEU A 286 -7.82 -1.94 -18.18
C LEU A 286 -8.07 -1.44 -19.61
N PRO A 287 -8.21 -2.36 -20.59
CA PRO A 287 -8.42 -1.97 -21.97
C PRO A 287 -9.72 -1.19 -22.13
N ARG A 288 -9.71 -0.21 -23.02
CA ARG A 288 -10.90 0.57 -23.36
C ARG A 288 -11.57 -0.04 -24.60
N PHE A 289 -12.87 -0.20 -24.50
CA PHE A 289 -13.72 -0.71 -25.57
C PHE A 289 -14.77 0.34 -25.93
N ASP A 290 -14.31 1.53 -26.36
CA ASP A 290 -15.18 2.69 -26.62
C ASP A 290 -16.24 2.40 -27.71
N ASP A 291 -15.96 1.48 -28.65
CA ASP A 291 -16.94 1.03 -29.65
C ASP A 291 -18.04 0.14 -29.03
N VAL A 292 -17.74 -0.56 -27.92
CA VAL A 292 -18.68 -1.44 -27.18
C VAL A 292 -19.40 -0.67 -26.08
N PHE A 293 -18.66 0.17 -25.36
CA PHE A 293 -19.12 0.99 -24.24
C PHE A 293 -18.76 2.47 -24.48
N PRO A 294 -19.46 3.14 -25.41
CA PRO A 294 -19.15 4.55 -25.68
C PRO A 294 -19.51 5.42 -24.47
N VAL A 295 -18.69 6.45 -24.25
CA VAL A 295 -19.03 7.48 -23.26
C VAL A 295 -20.29 8.20 -23.71
N PRO A 296 -21.35 8.26 -22.87
CA PRO A 296 -22.57 8.97 -23.25
C PRO A 296 -22.27 10.47 -23.51
N LEU A 297 -22.54 10.93 -24.72
CA LEU A 297 -22.52 12.35 -25.05
C LEU A 297 -23.94 12.89 -24.94
N ALA A 298 -24.09 14.10 -24.37
CA ALA A 298 -25.39 14.74 -24.24
C ALA A 298 -26.11 14.83 -25.60
N GLY A 299 -27.30 14.29 -25.67
CA GLY A 299 -28.12 14.28 -26.91
C GLY A 299 -27.97 13.03 -27.79
N ASN A 300 -27.03 12.15 -27.54
CA ASN A 300 -26.87 10.90 -28.28
C ASN A 300 -27.60 9.74 -27.60
N ALA A 301 -28.31 8.95 -28.38
CA ALA A 301 -28.92 7.70 -27.88
C ALA A 301 -27.82 6.68 -27.53
N SER A 302 -27.92 6.05 -26.37
CA SER A 302 -27.01 4.95 -26.01
C SER A 302 -27.24 3.77 -26.94
N PRO A 303 -26.17 3.07 -27.39
CA PRO A 303 -26.31 1.93 -28.28
C PRO A 303 -27.07 0.79 -27.58
N THR A 304 -27.88 0.09 -28.35
CA THR A 304 -28.62 -1.09 -27.90
C THR A 304 -27.66 -2.25 -27.57
N ALA A 305 -28.11 -3.23 -26.79
CA ALA A 305 -27.34 -4.44 -26.51
C ALA A 305 -26.93 -5.18 -27.80
N ALA A 306 -27.78 -5.21 -28.82
CA ALA A 306 -27.46 -5.81 -30.10
C ALA A 306 -26.30 -5.10 -30.83
N GLN A 307 -26.33 -3.77 -30.86
CA GLN A 307 -25.26 -2.96 -31.48
C GLN A 307 -23.93 -3.12 -30.70
N ARG A 308 -23.97 -3.21 -29.39
CA ARG A 308 -22.79 -3.47 -28.57
C ARG A 308 -22.21 -4.88 -28.86
N LYS A 309 -23.05 -5.90 -28.92
CA LYS A 309 -22.62 -7.28 -29.28
C LYS A 309 -21.99 -7.35 -30.69
N GLU A 310 -22.54 -6.60 -31.64
CA GLU A 310 -21.91 -6.46 -32.94
C GLU A 310 -20.54 -5.78 -32.83
N ALA A 311 -20.40 -4.73 -32.04
CA ALA A 311 -19.10 -4.08 -31.80
C ALA A 311 -18.07 -5.03 -31.18
N VAL A 312 -18.49 -5.96 -30.31
CA VAL A 312 -17.60 -6.97 -29.71
C VAL A 312 -16.92 -7.82 -30.79
N THR A 313 -17.58 -8.13 -31.93
CA THR A 313 -16.98 -8.93 -33.02
C THR A 313 -15.80 -8.21 -33.69
N ARG A 314 -15.69 -6.89 -33.55
CA ARG A 314 -14.61 -6.05 -34.11
C ARG A 314 -13.44 -5.83 -33.17
N VAL A 315 -13.52 -6.36 -31.93
CA VAL A 315 -12.40 -6.30 -30.96
C VAL A 315 -11.26 -7.18 -31.45
N THR A 316 -10.04 -6.69 -31.38
CA THR A 316 -8.82 -7.37 -31.83
C THR A 316 -7.75 -7.37 -30.72
N ASN A 317 -6.75 -8.26 -30.82
CA ASN A 317 -5.65 -8.34 -29.85
C ASN A 317 -4.94 -6.99 -29.60
N PRO A 318 -4.65 -6.14 -30.60
CA PRO A 318 -4.06 -4.81 -30.36
C PRO A 318 -4.91 -3.88 -29.49
N LYS A 319 -6.23 -4.09 -29.40
CA LYS A 319 -7.11 -3.34 -28.48
C LYS A 319 -7.12 -3.91 -27.06
N ILE A 320 -6.70 -5.16 -26.90
CA ILE A 320 -6.70 -5.87 -25.59
C ILE A 320 -5.33 -5.75 -24.93
N LEU A 321 -4.27 -6.04 -25.68
CA LEU A 321 -2.92 -6.12 -25.15
C LEU A 321 -2.33 -4.73 -24.87
N PRO A 322 -1.62 -4.55 -23.74
CA PRO A 322 -0.90 -3.31 -23.46
C PRO A 322 0.28 -3.13 -24.42
N THR A 323 0.63 -1.87 -24.67
CA THR A 323 1.83 -1.51 -25.42
C THR A 323 2.94 -1.01 -24.51
N VAL A 324 4.16 -1.00 -25.04
CA VAL A 324 5.30 -0.33 -24.42
C VAL A 324 5.90 0.68 -25.41
N SER A 325 6.09 1.90 -24.95
CA SER A 325 6.82 2.94 -25.65
C SER A 325 8.23 3.02 -25.07
N ILE A 326 9.24 2.89 -25.92
CA ILE A 326 10.65 2.80 -25.53
C ILE A 326 11.43 3.92 -26.20
N LYS A 327 12.09 4.72 -25.41
CA LYS A 327 13.04 5.73 -25.87
C LYS A 327 14.43 5.40 -25.29
N PRO A 328 15.30 4.76 -26.08
CA PRO A 328 16.68 4.50 -25.68
C PRO A 328 17.47 5.81 -25.50
N ASP A 329 18.62 5.72 -24.85
CA ASP A 329 19.54 6.85 -24.70
C ASP A 329 19.96 7.41 -26.06
N GLY A 330 19.95 8.74 -26.16
CA GLY A 330 20.30 9.47 -27.40
C GLY A 330 19.23 9.40 -28.51
N ALA A 331 18.18 8.62 -28.39
CA ALA A 331 17.10 8.55 -29.38
C ALA A 331 16.24 9.83 -29.36
N SER A 332 15.96 10.37 -30.56
CA SER A 332 15.08 11.53 -30.72
C SER A 332 13.60 11.18 -30.50
N GLN A 333 13.20 9.95 -30.87
CA GLN A 333 11.83 9.48 -30.78
C GLN A 333 11.72 8.12 -30.07
N ALA A 334 10.58 7.88 -29.45
CA ALA A 334 10.25 6.58 -28.87
C ALA A 334 9.66 5.64 -29.94
N SER A 335 9.94 4.34 -29.79
CA SER A 335 9.28 3.28 -30.57
C SER A 335 8.16 2.69 -29.73
N ILE A 336 6.99 2.43 -30.35
CA ILE A 336 5.84 1.79 -29.71
C ILE A 336 5.67 0.40 -30.28
N GLN A 337 5.50 -0.58 -29.38
CA GLN A 337 5.31 -1.99 -29.76
C GLN A 337 4.44 -2.72 -28.75
N PRO A 338 3.82 -3.87 -29.10
CA PRO A 338 3.15 -4.71 -28.10
C PRO A 338 4.11 -5.08 -26.97
N LEU A 339 3.63 -5.05 -25.73
CA LEU A 339 4.43 -5.43 -24.56
C LEU A 339 4.75 -6.94 -24.57
N MET A 340 3.80 -7.77 -25.09
CA MET A 340 3.91 -9.22 -25.15
C MET A 340 2.97 -9.78 -26.24
N ALA A 341 3.06 -11.09 -26.53
CA ALA A 341 2.10 -11.81 -27.36
C ALA A 341 0.87 -12.27 -26.53
N ASP A 342 -0.22 -12.64 -27.18
CA ASP A 342 -1.43 -13.19 -26.54
C ASP A 342 -1.16 -14.56 -25.88
N THR A 343 -0.21 -15.32 -26.39
CA THR A 343 0.26 -16.59 -25.82
C THR A 343 1.10 -16.44 -24.55
N ASP A 344 1.57 -15.25 -24.22
CA ASP A 344 2.27 -14.96 -22.97
C ASP A 344 1.33 -14.78 -21.78
N CYS A 345 0.01 -14.82 -22.02
CA CYS A 345 -1.00 -14.61 -21.01
C CYS A 345 -1.52 -15.93 -20.43
N GLN A 346 -1.97 -15.85 -19.19
CA GLN A 346 -2.70 -16.91 -18.51
C GLN A 346 -4.17 -16.49 -18.40
N LEU A 347 -5.08 -17.40 -18.71
CA LEU A 347 -6.52 -17.15 -18.68
C LEU A 347 -7.10 -17.71 -17.39
N GLN A 348 -7.86 -16.89 -16.69
CA GLN A 348 -8.56 -17.30 -15.49
C GLN A 348 -9.88 -17.99 -15.84
N ALA A 349 -10.33 -18.97 -15.05
CA ALA A 349 -11.62 -19.63 -15.27
C ALA A 349 -12.78 -18.61 -15.31
N ALA A 350 -13.86 -18.94 -16.02
CA ALA A 350 -14.93 -18.03 -16.42
C ALA A 350 -15.67 -17.31 -15.26
N ASN A 351 -15.52 -17.77 -14.01
CA ASN A 351 -16.25 -17.25 -12.84
C ASN A 351 -15.55 -16.10 -12.10
N ALA A 352 -14.34 -15.75 -12.50
CA ALA A 352 -13.58 -14.70 -11.86
C ALA A 352 -13.88 -13.35 -12.53
N SER A 353 -13.93 -12.29 -11.75
CA SER A 353 -14.15 -10.88 -12.10
C SER A 353 -15.01 -10.58 -13.33
N SER A 354 -15.92 -9.64 -13.25
CA SER A 354 -16.75 -9.21 -14.39
C SER A 354 -15.96 -8.37 -15.41
N ALA A 355 -14.90 -7.66 -14.99
CA ALA A 355 -14.14 -6.76 -15.85
C ALA A 355 -13.07 -7.50 -16.68
N VAL A 356 -12.82 -6.99 -17.90
CA VAL A 356 -11.63 -7.34 -18.68
C VAL A 356 -10.47 -6.49 -18.18
N GLN A 357 -9.65 -7.08 -17.33
CA GLN A 357 -8.47 -6.44 -16.74
C GLN A 357 -7.28 -7.39 -16.84
N LEU A 358 -6.15 -6.89 -17.28
CA LEU A 358 -4.91 -7.67 -17.41
C LEU A 358 -3.91 -7.20 -16.35
N THR A 359 -3.37 -8.13 -15.58
CA THR A 359 -2.18 -7.89 -14.78
C THR A 359 -0.96 -8.37 -15.51
N THR A 360 0.07 -7.53 -15.64
CA THR A 360 1.32 -7.88 -16.30
C THR A 360 2.47 -7.91 -15.31
N ILE A 361 3.40 -8.81 -15.53
CA ILE A 361 4.68 -8.90 -14.81
C ILE A 361 5.76 -8.70 -15.85
N THR A 362 6.51 -7.61 -15.75
CA THR A 362 7.60 -7.29 -16.68
C THR A 362 8.93 -7.31 -15.94
N ALA A 363 9.85 -8.18 -16.37
CA ALA A 363 11.24 -8.17 -15.94
C ALA A 363 12.04 -7.28 -16.88
N VAL A 364 12.86 -6.37 -16.35
CA VAL A 364 13.72 -5.45 -17.08
C VAL A 364 15.16 -5.62 -16.58
N ASN A 365 16.09 -5.92 -17.47
CA ASN A 365 17.51 -6.02 -17.14
C ASN A 365 18.14 -4.62 -17.06
N LEU A 366 18.39 -4.13 -15.85
CA LEU A 366 19.00 -2.83 -15.61
C LEU A 366 20.44 -2.73 -16.09
N ALA A 367 21.17 -3.85 -16.21
CA ALA A 367 22.52 -3.86 -16.72
C ALA A 367 22.58 -3.78 -18.27
N SER A 368 21.45 -4.09 -18.96
CA SER A 368 21.40 -4.09 -20.42
C SER A 368 21.21 -2.69 -21.03
N PRO A 369 22.09 -2.22 -21.90
CA PRO A 369 21.89 -0.95 -22.63
C PRO A 369 20.65 -0.95 -23.53
N SER A 370 20.27 -2.11 -24.05
CA SER A 370 19.11 -2.28 -24.94
C SER A 370 17.79 -2.42 -24.21
N LEU A 371 17.79 -2.35 -22.87
CA LEU A 371 16.58 -2.55 -22.04
C LEU A 371 15.91 -3.87 -22.31
N GLU A 372 16.72 -4.95 -22.33
CA GLU A 372 16.22 -6.31 -22.44
C GLU A 372 15.13 -6.54 -21.43
N ARG A 373 14.01 -7.10 -21.87
CA ARG A 373 12.82 -7.33 -21.03
C ARG A 373 12.06 -8.58 -21.44
N SER A 374 11.30 -9.12 -20.50
CA SER A 374 10.38 -10.22 -20.71
C SER A 374 9.09 -9.92 -19.95
N SER A 375 7.95 -10.25 -20.52
CA SER A 375 6.65 -9.98 -19.90
C SER A 375 5.77 -11.22 -19.89
N ARG A 376 4.94 -11.34 -18.86
CA ARG A 376 3.84 -12.31 -18.77
C ARG A 376 2.59 -11.59 -18.29
N CYS A 377 1.42 -12.10 -18.65
CA CYS A 377 0.17 -11.56 -18.14
C CYS A 377 -0.80 -12.63 -17.68
N PHE A 378 -1.76 -12.21 -16.87
CA PHE A 378 -2.98 -12.98 -16.65
C PHE A 378 -4.20 -12.04 -16.63
N LEU A 379 -5.38 -12.61 -16.93
CA LEU A 379 -6.63 -11.87 -16.80
C LEU A 379 -7.11 -11.90 -15.36
N GLY A 380 -7.11 -10.75 -14.73
CA GLY A 380 -7.54 -10.52 -13.35
C GLY A 380 -6.88 -9.29 -12.75
N GLY A 381 -7.51 -8.72 -11.74
CA GLY A 381 -6.95 -7.63 -10.93
C GLY A 381 -6.11 -8.17 -9.78
N VAL A 382 -5.25 -7.34 -9.21
CA VAL A 382 -4.37 -7.68 -8.07
C VAL A 382 -4.60 -6.70 -6.93
N ASN A 383 -4.72 -7.23 -5.71
CA ASN A 383 -4.90 -6.49 -4.47
C ASN A 383 -3.69 -6.56 -3.55
N GLY A 384 -2.84 -7.57 -3.74
CA GLY A 384 -1.66 -7.79 -2.92
C GLY A 384 -0.56 -8.45 -3.72
N LEU A 385 0.66 -8.05 -3.41
CA LEU A 385 1.88 -8.60 -3.99
C LEU A 385 2.82 -8.99 -2.86
N TYR A 386 3.40 -10.18 -2.96
CA TYR A 386 4.52 -10.62 -2.13
C TYR A 386 5.57 -11.26 -3.04
N MET A 387 6.85 -11.01 -2.76
CA MET A 387 7.94 -11.55 -3.55
C MET A 387 9.07 -12.06 -2.64
N SER A 388 9.47 -13.32 -2.85
CA SER A 388 10.71 -13.89 -2.36
C SER A 388 11.80 -13.81 -3.44
N THR A 389 13.01 -14.23 -3.14
CA THR A 389 14.09 -14.25 -4.14
C THR A 389 13.86 -15.24 -5.30
N LYS A 390 12.86 -16.10 -5.20
CA LYS A 390 12.56 -17.15 -6.20
C LYS A 390 11.16 -17.07 -6.78
N ASN A 391 10.21 -16.48 -6.05
CA ASN A 391 8.81 -16.52 -6.40
C ASN A 391 8.13 -15.14 -6.19
N LEU A 392 7.24 -14.81 -7.11
CA LEU A 392 6.30 -13.71 -7.01
C LEU A 392 4.89 -14.28 -6.79
N TYR A 393 4.19 -13.77 -5.78
CA TYR A 393 2.82 -14.13 -5.45
C TYR A 393 1.92 -12.91 -5.65
N LEU A 394 0.88 -13.09 -6.45
CA LEU A 394 -0.13 -12.07 -6.74
C LEU A 394 -1.46 -12.52 -6.16
N ALA A 395 -2.06 -11.68 -5.33
CA ALA A 395 -3.32 -11.97 -4.67
C ALA A 395 -4.46 -11.18 -5.30
N THR A 396 -5.55 -11.86 -5.60
CA THR A 396 -6.78 -11.31 -6.20
C THR A 396 -7.95 -11.57 -5.28
N SER A 397 -8.67 -10.54 -4.83
CA SER A 397 -9.87 -10.76 -4.03
C SER A 397 -11.06 -11.09 -4.94
N ARG A 398 -11.83 -12.08 -4.52
CA ARG A 398 -13.13 -12.45 -5.10
C ARG A 398 -14.24 -12.13 -4.08
N THR A 399 -15.26 -11.43 -4.54
CA THR A 399 -16.51 -11.26 -3.81
C THR A 399 -17.64 -11.53 -4.78
N ASP A 400 -18.63 -12.27 -4.34
CA ASP A 400 -19.83 -12.49 -5.14
C ASP A 400 -20.58 -11.16 -5.26
N VAL A 401 -20.81 -10.74 -6.50
CA VAL A 401 -21.59 -9.53 -6.80
C VAL A 401 -22.93 -9.98 -7.36
N VAL A 402 -24.00 -9.70 -6.63
CA VAL A 402 -25.36 -9.97 -7.08
C VAL A 402 -26.03 -8.67 -7.48
N ALA A 403 -26.42 -8.55 -8.76
CA ALA A 403 -27.23 -7.44 -9.21
C ALA A 403 -28.68 -7.64 -8.73
N LYS A 404 -29.21 -6.75 -7.89
CA LYS A 404 -30.58 -6.78 -7.41
C LYS A 404 -31.21 -5.39 -7.49
N GLY A 405 -32.25 -5.27 -8.32
CA GLY A 405 -33.00 -4.01 -8.44
C GLY A 405 -32.21 -2.81 -8.94
N GLY A 406 -31.23 -3.01 -9.83
CA GLY A 406 -30.37 -1.94 -10.36
C GLY A 406 -29.20 -1.53 -9.46
N SER A 407 -29.04 -2.19 -8.32
CA SER A 407 -27.91 -1.98 -7.41
C SER A 407 -27.04 -3.24 -7.36
N LEU A 408 -25.72 -3.05 -7.31
CA LEU A 408 -24.77 -4.13 -7.06
C LEU A 408 -24.71 -4.38 -5.56
N ILE A 409 -25.13 -5.58 -5.14
CA ILE A 409 -25.00 -6.03 -3.75
C ILE A 409 -23.81 -6.97 -3.71
N TYR A 410 -22.81 -6.60 -2.92
CA TYR A 410 -21.68 -7.46 -2.60
C TYR A 410 -22.15 -8.45 -1.54
N GLY A 411 -22.27 -9.72 -1.94
CA GLY A 411 -22.71 -10.83 -1.10
C GLY A 411 -21.67 -11.93 -1.00
N GLY A 412 -21.79 -12.78 -0.01
CA GLY A 412 -20.89 -13.91 0.20
C GLY A 412 -19.65 -13.55 1.05
N GLU A 413 -18.89 -14.59 1.36
CA GLU A 413 -17.64 -14.46 2.09
C GLU A 413 -16.51 -14.09 1.14
N PRO A 414 -15.67 -13.09 1.49
CA PRO A 414 -14.55 -12.75 0.67
C PRO A 414 -13.59 -13.94 0.56
N THR A 415 -13.08 -14.13 -0.64
CA THR A 415 -12.07 -15.15 -0.97
C THR A 415 -10.88 -14.46 -1.61
N THR A 416 -9.67 -14.91 -1.29
CA THR A 416 -8.45 -14.44 -1.96
C THR A 416 -7.86 -15.58 -2.80
N ASP A 417 -7.76 -15.36 -4.10
CA ASP A 417 -7.03 -16.23 -5.02
C ASP A 417 -5.57 -15.77 -5.08
N ILE A 418 -4.64 -16.72 -5.03
CA ILE A 418 -3.21 -16.45 -5.03
C ILE A 418 -2.59 -17.15 -6.22
N HIS A 419 -1.87 -16.40 -7.04
CA HIS A 419 -1.17 -16.89 -8.22
C HIS A 419 0.33 -16.81 -7.99
N LYS A 420 1.02 -17.96 -8.10
CA LYS A 420 2.47 -18.09 -7.94
C LYS A 420 3.18 -18.06 -9.28
N PHE A 421 4.19 -17.22 -9.39
CA PHE A 421 5.11 -17.15 -10.52
C PHE A 421 6.53 -17.37 -10.02
N GLY A 422 7.24 -18.36 -10.57
CA GLY A 422 8.68 -18.50 -10.35
C GLY A 422 9.43 -17.45 -11.15
N VAL A 423 10.42 -16.80 -10.53
CA VAL A 423 11.22 -15.74 -11.14
C VAL A 423 12.70 -16.06 -11.05
N SER A 424 13.44 -15.83 -12.14
CA SER A 424 14.90 -15.96 -12.19
C SER A 424 15.44 -15.13 -13.35
N GLY A 425 16.06 -13.99 -13.06
CA GLY A 425 16.45 -13.02 -14.07
C GLY A 425 15.28 -12.65 -14.98
N MET A 426 15.44 -12.82 -16.28
CA MET A 426 14.40 -12.49 -17.26
C MET A 426 13.29 -13.56 -17.38
N THR A 427 13.42 -14.69 -16.69
CA THR A 427 12.46 -15.79 -16.75
C THR A 427 11.35 -15.61 -15.73
N ILE A 428 10.09 -15.67 -16.21
CA ILE A 428 8.88 -15.62 -15.40
C ILE A 428 8.00 -16.80 -15.79
N ASN A 429 7.75 -17.72 -14.87
CA ASN A 429 6.99 -18.96 -15.13
C ASN A 429 5.83 -19.09 -14.15
N TYR A 430 4.61 -19.29 -14.65
CA TYR A 430 3.47 -19.60 -13.80
C TYR A 430 3.68 -20.96 -13.11
N ARG A 431 3.40 -21.00 -11.78
CA ARG A 431 3.65 -22.15 -10.89
C ARG A 431 2.40 -22.67 -10.19
N GLY A 432 1.23 -22.14 -10.52
CA GLY A 432 -0.04 -22.58 -9.96
C GLY A 432 -0.79 -21.50 -9.16
N SER A 433 -2.02 -21.84 -8.82
CA SER A 433 -2.91 -20.97 -8.03
C SER A 433 -3.53 -21.76 -6.87
N GLY A 434 -3.88 -21.03 -5.82
CA GLY A 434 -4.63 -21.51 -4.67
C GLY A 434 -5.63 -20.44 -4.21
N SER A 435 -6.59 -20.85 -3.37
CA SER A 435 -7.60 -19.93 -2.83
C SER A 435 -7.70 -20.09 -1.32
N VAL A 436 -7.87 -18.98 -0.62
CA VAL A 436 -8.04 -18.91 0.83
C VAL A 436 -9.25 -18.06 1.20
N SER A 437 -9.91 -18.39 2.32
CA SER A 437 -11.00 -17.59 2.87
C SER A 437 -10.52 -16.24 3.36
N GLY A 438 -11.34 -15.20 3.20
CA GLY A 438 -11.04 -13.86 3.65
C GLY A 438 -10.30 -13.02 2.61
N HIS A 439 -9.94 -11.80 3.01
CA HIS A 439 -9.24 -10.83 2.16
C HIS A 439 -7.98 -10.29 2.86
N LEU A 440 -7.08 -9.68 2.08
CA LEU A 440 -5.82 -9.13 2.61
C LEU A 440 -5.96 -7.73 3.24
N GLY A 441 -7.16 -7.20 3.39
CA GLY A 441 -7.41 -5.84 3.89
C GLY A 441 -7.31 -4.77 2.81
N TRP A 442 -7.46 -3.52 3.23
CA TRP A 442 -7.58 -2.33 2.37
C TRP A 442 -6.29 -1.56 2.19
N ASP A 443 -5.43 -1.63 3.21
CA ASP A 443 -4.20 -0.89 3.24
C ASP A 443 -3.15 -1.63 2.39
N ALA A 444 -2.97 -1.15 1.16
CA ALA A 444 -2.01 -1.71 0.20
C ALA A 444 -0.59 -1.78 0.78
N SER A 445 -0.23 -0.86 1.69
CA SER A 445 1.08 -0.84 2.34
C SER A 445 1.30 -2.03 3.28
N LYS A 446 0.23 -2.69 3.72
CA LYS A 446 0.26 -3.82 4.67
C LYS A 446 -0.08 -5.17 4.04
N THR A 447 -0.63 -5.21 2.83
CA THR A 447 -1.07 -6.48 2.20
C THR A 447 0.06 -7.46 1.98
N SER A 448 1.25 -6.99 1.60
CA SER A 448 2.41 -7.84 1.39
C SER A 448 2.85 -8.58 2.66
N TYR A 449 2.79 -7.95 3.84
CA TYR A 449 3.14 -8.57 5.13
C TYR A 449 2.26 -9.72 5.56
N ARG A 450 1.07 -9.79 4.98
CA ARG A 450 0.13 -10.88 5.26
C ARG A 450 0.48 -12.16 4.54
N MET A 451 1.51 -12.13 3.71
CA MET A 451 2.06 -13.27 2.98
C MET A 451 3.54 -13.44 3.29
N SER A 452 4.00 -14.68 3.38
CA SER A 452 5.42 -15.00 3.53
C SER A 452 5.68 -16.41 3.05
N GLU A 453 6.71 -16.61 2.23
CA GLU A 453 7.22 -17.92 1.84
C GLU A 453 8.22 -18.41 2.88
N HIS A 454 8.10 -19.66 3.28
CA HIS A 454 9.06 -20.34 4.15
C HIS A 454 9.15 -21.82 3.77
N ASN A 455 10.35 -22.30 3.46
CA ASN A 455 10.58 -23.67 3.02
C ASN A 455 9.66 -24.10 1.86
N ASN A 456 9.44 -23.21 0.89
CA ASN A 456 8.54 -23.33 -0.28
C ASN A 456 7.04 -23.37 0.03
N ASP A 457 6.63 -23.26 1.29
CA ASP A 457 5.24 -23.09 1.68
C ASP A 457 4.89 -21.60 1.77
N LEU A 458 3.77 -21.19 1.20
CA LEU A 458 3.23 -19.86 1.36
C LEU A 458 2.31 -19.82 2.58
N ARG A 459 2.57 -18.91 3.49
CA ARG A 459 1.76 -18.61 4.67
C ARG A 459 1.01 -17.32 4.46
N VAL A 460 -0.30 -17.33 4.70
CA VAL A 460 -1.18 -16.17 4.45
C VAL A 460 -2.07 -15.92 5.65
N VAL A 461 -2.14 -14.67 6.11
CA VAL A 461 -3.13 -14.23 7.09
C VAL A 461 -4.15 -13.34 6.41
N THR A 462 -5.42 -13.73 6.47
CA THR A 462 -6.55 -13.00 5.88
C THR A 462 -7.50 -12.47 6.96
N TYR A 463 -8.31 -11.47 6.59
CA TYR A 463 -9.47 -11.02 7.37
C TYR A 463 -10.74 -11.74 6.96
N THR A 464 -11.65 -11.86 7.91
CA THR A 464 -12.99 -12.41 7.68
C THR A 464 -14.09 -11.36 7.74
N SER A 465 -13.80 -10.12 8.18
CA SER A 465 -14.80 -9.07 8.26
C SER A 465 -15.38 -8.74 6.88
N SER A 466 -16.67 -8.52 6.82
CA SER A 466 -17.35 -8.17 5.57
C SER A 466 -16.87 -6.83 5.01
N PHE A 467 -16.83 -6.77 3.68
CA PHE A 467 -16.44 -5.65 2.87
C PHE A 467 -17.45 -4.50 2.97
N GLY A 468 -17.13 -3.40 3.65
CA GLY A 468 -17.98 -2.23 3.69
C GLY A 468 -17.19 -0.92 3.78
N TRP A 469 -17.11 -0.16 2.66
CA TRP A 469 -16.65 1.23 2.63
C TRP A 469 -17.60 2.17 3.40
N PHE A 470 -18.86 1.79 3.52
CA PHE A 470 -19.92 2.58 4.17
C PHE A 470 -20.44 1.86 5.42
N GLY A 471 -19.66 1.86 6.50
CA GLY A 471 -20.15 1.43 7.80
C GLY A 471 -20.62 -0.04 7.85
N VAL A 472 -20.48 -0.63 8.98
CA VAL A 472 -20.90 -1.96 9.34
C VAL A 472 -22.37 -2.17 8.92
N LEU A 473 -22.60 -2.86 7.80
CA LEU A 473 -23.83 -3.61 7.68
C LEU A 473 -23.67 -4.79 8.64
N GLU A 474 -24.25 -4.67 9.81
CA GLU A 474 -24.30 -5.77 10.77
C GLU A 474 -24.80 -7.01 10.05
N ALA A 475 -23.95 -8.03 9.98
CA ALA A 475 -24.39 -9.35 9.60
C ALA A 475 -25.52 -9.75 10.57
N PRO A 476 -26.58 -10.41 10.09
CA PRO A 476 -27.67 -10.83 10.98
C PRO A 476 -27.10 -11.67 12.12
N SER A 477 -27.57 -11.43 13.32
CA SER A 477 -27.12 -11.95 14.61
C SER A 477 -27.18 -13.49 14.78
N SER A 478 -27.40 -14.24 13.71
CA SER A 478 -27.50 -15.70 13.69
C SER A 478 -26.31 -16.42 13.07
N VAL A 479 -25.26 -15.70 12.64
CA VAL A 479 -24.04 -16.33 12.11
C VAL A 479 -23.09 -16.56 13.29
N ALA A 480 -22.60 -17.80 13.45
CA ALA A 480 -21.59 -18.14 14.44
C ALA A 480 -20.41 -17.17 14.37
N ALA A 481 -19.93 -16.70 15.52
CA ALA A 481 -18.83 -15.74 15.59
C ALA A 481 -17.62 -16.30 14.85
N LYS A 482 -17.18 -15.61 13.78
CA LYS A 482 -15.99 -15.99 12.99
C LYS A 482 -14.73 -15.42 13.62
N SER A 483 -13.62 -16.12 13.43
CA SER A 483 -12.31 -15.59 13.78
C SER A 483 -12.02 -14.34 12.94
N PRO A 484 -11.63 -13.19 13.52
CA PRO A 484 -11.25 -11.99 12.77
C PRO A 484 -10.12 -12.24 11.77
N ALA A 485 -9.17 -13.09 12.13
CA ALA A 485 -8.07 -13.50 11.26
C ALA A 485 -8.09 -15.00 11.00
N ILE A 486 -7.67 -15.41 9.80
CA ILE A 486 -7.42 -16.79 9.42
C ILE A 486 -5.98 -16.88 8.91
N LEU A 487 -5.22 -17.83 9.43
CA LEU A 487 -3.95 -18.26 8.85
C LEU A 487 -4.21 -19.44 7.91
N SER A 488 -3.70 -19.38 6.69
CA SER A 488 -3.67 -20.49 5.74
C SER A 488 -2.23 -20.79 5.33
N VAL A 489 -1.89 -22.06 5.19
CA VAL A 489 -0.60 -22.53 4.66
C VAL A 489 -0.86 -23.26 3.36
N LEU A 490 -0.19 -22.81 2.29
CA LEU A 490 -0.36 -23.36 0.94
C LEU A 490 0.96 -23.95 0.47
N ARG A 491 0.89 -25.12 -0.15
CA ARG A 491 2.04 -25.82 -0.75
C ARG A 491 1.79 -26.08 -2.22
N GLU A 492 2.84 -25.88 -3.04
CA GLU A 492 2.83 -26.26 -4.44
C GLU A 492 2.79 -27.80 -4.54
N ASP A 493 1.78 -28.35 -5.22
CA ASP A 493 1.77 -29.77 -5.54
C ASP A 493 2.46 -30.02 -6.89
N GLY A 494 3.20 -31.11 -6.97
CA GLY A 494 3.92 -31.52 -8.19
C GLY A 494 3.07 -32.28 -9.19
N GLY A 495 1.72 -32.15 -9.15
CA GLY A 495 0.82 -32.88 -10.04
C GLY A 495 0.85 -32.39 -11.50
N ALA A 496 0.12 -33.09 -12.38
CA ALA A 496 -0.01 -32.73 -13.81
C ALA A 496 -0.61 -31.31 -14.02
N THR A 497 -1.45 -30.85 -13.09
CA THR A 497 -1.93 -29.46 -12.99
C THR A 497 -1.35 -28.90 -11.72
N VAL A 498 -0.37 -28.02 -11.85
CA VAL A 498 0.30 -27.41 -10.71
C VAL A 498 -0.68 -26.51 -9.95
N GLN A 499 -0.88 -26.77 -8.68
CA GLN A 499 -1.78 -26.02 -7.79
C GLN A 499 -1.05 -25.67 -6.50
N LEU A 500 -1.51 -24.58 -5.87
CA LEU A 500 -1.19 -24.27 -4.48
C LEU A 500 -2.28 -24.88 -3.61
N LYS A 501 -2.02 -26.02 -3.02
CA LYS A 501 -2.96 -26.68 -2.10
C LYS A 501 -2.87 -26.09 -0.71
N THR A 502 -3.98 -25.74 -0.12
CA THR A 502 -4.07 -25.43 1.31
C THR A 502 -3.82 -26.71 2.10
N ILE A 503 -2.71 -26.75 2.83
CA ILE A 503 -2.29 -27.90 3.65
C ILE A 503 -2.65 -27.74 5.12
N ALA A 504 -2.88 -26.51 5.59
CA ALA A 504 -3.35 -26.21 6.93
C ALA A 504 -4.10 -24.88 6.99
N VAL A 505 -5.03 -24.79 7.94
CA VAL A 505 -5.79 -23.57 8.25
C VAL A 505 -5.88 -23.44 9.78
N LEU A 506 -5.82 -22.22 10.31
CA LEU A 506 -6.03 -21.91 11.72
C LEU A 506 -6.95 -20.68 11.82
N PRO A 507 -8.08 -20.71 12.59
CA PRO A 507 -8.57 -21.84 13.38
C PRO A 507 -9.09 -23.02 12.55
N ASN A 508 -9.15 -24.20 13.16
CA ASN A 508 -9.68 -25.42 12.56
C ASN A 508 -10.36 -26.30 13.63
N GLN A 509 -10.93 -27.44 13.24
CA GLN A 509 -11.65 -28.34 14.18
C GLN A 509 -10.79 -28.79 15.36
N LYS A 510 -9.51 -29.06 15.16
CA LYS A 510 -8.56 -29.45 16.23
C LYS A 510 -8.20 -28.26 17.12
N ARG A 511 -8.20 -27.05 16.58
CA ARG A 511 -7.81 -25.79 17.23
C ARG A 511 -8.84 -24.72 16.93
N PRO A 512 -10.01 -24.75 17.59
CA PRO A 512 -11.15 -23.87 17.26
C PRO A 512 -11.01 -22.46 17.84
N ALA A 513 -10.00 -22.18 18.67
CA ALA A 513 -9.81 -20.87 19.26
C ALA A 513 -9.55 -19.81 18.18
N PRO A 514 -10.27 -18.68 18.18
CA PRO A 514 -10.10 -17.63 17.17
C PRO A 514 -8.75 -16.92 17.31
N ILE A 515 -8.28 -16.33 16.20
CA ILE A 515 -7.19 -15.35 16.19
C ILE A 515 -7.86 -13.97 16.20
N GLY A 516 -7.88 -13.33 17.36
CA GLY A 516 -8.63 -12.10 17.61
C GLY A 516 -10.02 -12.34 18.22
N LEU A 517 -10.56 -11.30 18.82
CA LEU A 517 -11.92 -11.30 19.40
C LEU A 517 -12.93 -10.77 18.38
N SER A 518 -14.20 -11.17 18.56
CA SER A 518 -15.28 -10.72 17.67
C SER A 518 -15.34 -9.19 17.56
N GLY A 519 -15.34 -8.69 16.34
CA GLY A 519 -15.35 -7.26 16.02
C GLY A 519 -13.98 -6.58 16.06
N GLU A 520 -12.89 -7.30 16.29
CA GLU A 520 -11.52 -6.78 16.10
C GLU A 520 -11.13 -6.80 14.62
N GLN A 521 -10.20 -5.91 14.28
CA GLN A 521 -9.57 -5.82 12.97
C GLN A 521 -8.10 -6.19 13.11
N VAL A 522 -7.50 -6.77 12.05
CA VAL A 522 -6.07 -7.09 12.03
C VAL A 522 -5.29 -5.83 11.62
N TYR A 523 -4.41 -5.34 12.44
CA TYR A 523 -3.58 -4.16 12.21
C TYR A 523 -2.20 -4.52 11.66
N ALA A 524 -1.49 -5.41 12.32
CA ALA A 524 -0.17 -5.86 11.86
C ALA A 524 -0.09 -7.38 11.75
N VAL A 525 0.68 -7.83 10.77
CA VAL A 525 1.11 -9.23 10.65
C VAL A 525 2.61 -9.21 10.39
N ARG A 526 3.35 -10.08 11.08
CA ARG A 526 4.76 -10.31 10.81
C ARG A 526 5.10 -11.79 10.87
N PHE A 527 5.67 -12.31 9.79
CA PHE A 527 6.28 -13.62 9.79
C PHE A 527 7.77 -13.50 10.06
N LEU A 528 8.31 -14.40 10.90
CA LEU A 528 9.72 -14.45 11.22
C LEU A 528 10.12 -15.92 11.46
N GLY A 529 10.90 -16.48 10.54
CA GLY A 529 11.25 -17.90 10.59
C GLY A 529 10.02 -18.79 10.70
N ALA A 530 9.97 -19.67 11.66
CA ALA A 530 8.87 -20.59 11.94
C ALA A 530 7.74 -19.99 12.80
N ARG A 531 7.63 -18.66 12.88
CA ARG A 531 6.60 -17.97 13.69
C ARG A 531 5.86 -16.94 12.88
N ALA A 532 4.65 -16.59 13.34
CA ALA A 532 3.92 -15.40 12.93
C ALA A 532 3.43 -14.63 14.14
N TYR A 533 3.34 -13.34 13.99
CA TYR A 533 2.85 -12.39 14.98
C TYR A 533 1.68 -11.64 14.36
N VAL A 534 0.54 -11.61 15.05
CA VAL A 534 -0.68 -10.98 14.57
C VAL A 534 -1.19 -10.03 15.63
N VAL A 535 -1.36 -8.77 15.26
CA VAL A 535 -1.95 -7.72 16.09
C VAL A 535 -3.38 -7.51 15.63
N THR A 536 -4.33 -7.68 16.55
CA THR A 536 -5.73 -7.32 16.32
C THR A 536 -6.13 -6.23 17.29
N PHE A 537 -7.04 -5.34 16.92
CA PHE A 537 -7.44 -4.22 17.76
C PHE A 537 -8.91 -3.82 17.56
N ARG A 538 -9.56 -3.49 18.66
CA ARG A 538 -10.80 -2.73 18.71
C ARG A 538 -10.77 -1.70 19.87
N ARG A 539 -10.28 -2.06 21.04
CA ARG A 539 -10.12 -1.22 22.23
C ARG A 539 -8.84 -1.54 23.01
N ILE A 540 -8.47 -2.80 23.04
CA ILE A 540 -7.25 -3.33 23.69
C ILE A 540 -6.57 -4.20 22.61
N ASP A 541 -5.24 -4.13 22.54
CA ASP A 541 -4.44 -4.80 21.53
C ASP A 541 -3.91 -6.16 22.02
N PRO A 542 -4.44 -7.28 21.57
CA PRO A 542 -3.75 -8.55 21.74
C PRO A 542 -2.74 -8.77 20.61
N LEU A 543 -1.47 -8.95 20.97
CA LEU A 543 -0.43 -9.52 20.12
C LEU A 543 -0.48 -11.05 20.24
N TYR A 544 -0.91 -11.73 19.19
CA TYR A 544 -0.89 -13.20 19.11
C TYR A 544 0.45 -13.69 18.56
N VAL A 545 0.99 -14.74 19.16
CA VAL A 545 2.17 -15.47 18.68
C VAL A 545 1.72 -16.82 18.16
N LEU A 546 1.98 -17.09 16.88
CA LEU A 546 1.65 -18.33 16.20
C LEU A 546 2.93 -19.14 15.97
N ASP A 547 2.91 -20.42 16.31
CA ASP A 547 3.95 -21.39 15.99
C ASP A 547 3.60 -22.08 14.67
N LEU A 548 4.51 -22.01 13.72
CA LEU A 548 4.41 -22.53 12.36
C LEU A 548 5.57 -23.50 12.04
N ALA A 549 6.22 -24.05 13.08
CA ALA A 549 7.33 -24.99 12.92
C ALA A 549 6.89 -26.27 12.21
N ASP A 550 5.68 -26.74 12.53
CA ASP A 550 4.99 -27.76 11.73
C ASP A 550 3.97 -27.08 10.81
N PRO A 551 4.23 -26.99 9.50
CA PRO A 551 3.33 -26.34 8.56
C PRO A 551 1.96 -27.04 8.41
N LEU A 552 1.84 -28.29 8.87
CA LEU A 552 0.59 -29.08 8.86
C LEU A 552 -0.23 -28.89 10.14
N ASP A 553 0.37 -28.39 11.22
CA ASP A 553 -0.30 -28.20 12.51
C ASP A 553 0.04 -26.83 13.15
N PRO A 554 -0.29 -25.71 12.46
CA PRO A 554 -0.10 -24.37 13.01
C PRO A 554 -0.93 -24.18 14.29
N LYS A 555 -0.42 -23.38 15.25
CA LYS A 555 -1.10 -23.15 16.52
C LYS A 555 -0.81 -21.77 17.09
N VAL A 556 -1.78 -21.19 17.81
CA VAL A 556 -1.56 -20.05 18.68
C VAL A 556 -0.84 -20.54 19.93
N THR A 557 0.32 -19.96 20.24
CA THR A 557 1.14 -20.35 21.41
C THR A 557 1.12 -19.33 22.53
N GLY A 558 0.87 -18.06 22.23
CA GLY A 558 0.84 -17.00 23.23
C GLY A 558 0.01 -15.82 22.81
N GLU A 559 -0.39 -15.04 23.81
CA GLU A 559 -1.11 -13.79 23.66
C GLU A 559 -0.54 -12.77 24.66
N LEU A 560 -0.39 -11.51 24.21
CA LEU A 560 0.00 -10.38 25.07
C LEU A 560 -0.99 -9.26 24.86
N LYS A 561 -1.61 -8.75 25.92
CA LYS A 561 -2.51 -7.59 25.89
C LYS A 561 -1.76 -6.33 26.28
N THR A 562 -1.84 -5.29 25.46
CA THR A 562 -1.26 -3.98 25.72
C THR A 562 -2.26 -2.87 25.42
N ASN A 563 -2.04 -1.66 25.94
CA ASN A 563 -2.84 -0.49 25.57
C ASN A 563 -2.34 0.06 24.23
N GLY A 564 -3.27 0.53 23.40
CA GLY A 564 -2.95 0.98 22.05
C GLY A 564 -2.78 -0.17 21.06
N TYR A 565 -2.15 0.07 19.92
CA TYR A 565 -1.91 -0.94 18.89
C TYR A 565 -0.63 -0.67 18.12
N SER A 566 -0.04 -1.74 17.59
CA SER A 566 1.09 -1.67 16.68
C SER A 566 0.61 -1.81 15.24
N ASP A 567 0.91 -0.81 14.41
CA ASP A 567 0.68 -0.85 12.95
C ASP A 567 1.74 -1.67 12.23
N TYR A 568 2.95 -1.68 12.79
CA TYR A 568 4.10 -2.41 12.28
C TYR A 568 4.83 -3.14 13.39
N LEU A 569 5.32 -4.33 13.07
CA LEU A 569 6.16 -5.17 13.91
C LEU A 569 7.51 -5.38 13.20
N LEU A 570 8.58 -4.92 13.80
CA LEU A 570 9.92 -4.89 13.23
C LEU A 570 10.87 -5.74 14.08
N PRO A 571 11.46 -6.82 13.55
CA PRO A 571 12.50 -7.56 14.27
C PRO A 571 13.69 -6.67 14.57
N VAL A 572 14.25 -6.75 15.77
CA VAL A 572 15.40 -5.98 16.21
C VAL A 572 16.41 -6.87 16.94
N GLY A 573 17.68 -6.55 16.82
CA GLY A 573 18.77 -7.42 17.27
C GLY A 573 19.00 -8.61 16.32
N PRO A 574 19.91 -9.54 16.67
CA PRO A 574 20.06 -10.79 15.97
C PRO A 574 18.81 -11.66 16.11
N ASP A 575 18.52 -12.50 15.10
CA ASP A 575 17.32 -13.34 15.07
C ASP A 575 17.13 -14.20 16.34
N SER A 576 18.25 -14.64 16.95
CA SER A 576 18.26 -15.39 18.19
C SER A 576 17.79 -14.59 19.42
N ALA A 577 17.79 -13.26 19.37
CA ALA A 577 17.39 -12.43 20.51
C ALA A 577 15.90 -12.52 20.81
N GLY A 578 15.08 -12.82 19.81
CA GLY A 578 13.62 -12.88 19.95
C GLY A 578 13.02 -11.57 20.40
N LEU A 579 13.52 -10.44 19.85
CA LEU A 579 13.04 -9.09 20.14
C LEU A 579 12.27 -8.52 18.94
N MET A 580 11.19 -7.79 19.24
CA MET A 580 10.33 -7.15 18.26
C MET A 580 10.04 -5.70 18.68
N LEU A 581 10.20 -4.76 17.78
CA LEU A 581 9.77 -3.39 17.97
C LEU A 581 8.37 -3.22 17.36
N GLY A 582 7.41 -2.81 18.16
CA GLY A 582 6.09 -2.38 17.68
C GLY A 582 6.05 -0.86 17.53
N VAL A 583 5.55 -0.38 16.39
CA VAL A 583 5.30 1.05 16.16
C VAL A 583 3.85 1.23 15.74
N GLY A 584 3.14 2.12 16.42
CA GLY A 584 1.73 2.38 16.16
C GLY A 584 1.20 3.52 17.01
N LYS A 585 0.04 3.36 17.62
CA LYS A 585 -0.60 4.39 18.44
C LYS A 585 -0.85 3.90 19.86
N ASP A 586 -0.64 4.80 20.80
CA ASP A 586 -1.13 4.61 22.15
C ASP A 586 -2.63 4.90 22.24
N ALA A 587 -3.32 4.26 23.16
CA ALA A 587 -4.75 4.49 23.36
C ALA A 587 -5.12 4.35 24.84
N THR A 588 -6.20 5.03 25.26
CA THR A 588 -6.80 4.81 26.56
C THR A 588 -7.51 3.45 26.62
N THR A 589 -7.87 3.00 27.80
CA THR A 589 -8.65 1.76 28.03
C THR A 589 -10.02 1.77 27.32
N GLU A 590 -10.55 2.97 27.03
CA GLU A 590 -11.80 3.17 26.27
C GLU A 590 -11.55 3.17 24.74
N GLY A 591 -10.29 3.06 24.29
CA GLY A 591 -9.91 3.00 22.88
C GLY A 591 -9.70 4.37 22.21
N ARG A 592 -9.59 5.48 22.97
CA ARG A 592 -9.25 6.80 22.42
C ARG A 592 -7.77 6.87 22.09
N VAL A 593 -7.45 7.07 20.80
CA VAL A 593 -6.07 7.17 20.30
C VAL A 593 -5.36 8.41 20.90
N LEU A 594 -4.11 8.22 21.29
CA LEU A 594 -3.21 9.22 21.85
C LEU A 594 -2.03 9.49 20.88
N GLY A 595 -0.79 9.55 21.40
CA GLY A 595 0.41 9.78 20.60
C GLY A 595 0.89 8.54 19.82
N VAL A 596 2.04 8.69 19.17
CA VAL A 596 2.75 7.55 18.54
C VAL A 596 3.37 6.71 19.65
N LYS A 597 3.09 5.40 19.64
CA LYS A 597 3.67 4.43 20.60
C LYS A 597 4.77 3.62 19.92
N VAL A 598 5.91 3.52 20.58
CA VAL A 598 7.02 2.62 20.22
C VAL A 598 7.25 1.67 21.38
N SER A 599 7.07 0.36 21.13
CA SER A 599 7.15 -0.69 22.17
C SER A 599 8.23 -1.71 21.82
N LEU A 600 9.01 -2.14 22.80
CA LEU A 600 9.94 -3.26 22.68
C LEU A 600 9.29 -4.50 23.31
N PHE A 601 9.11 -5.55 22.51
CA PHE A 601 8.57 -6.82 22.95
C PHE A 601 9.66 -7.90 23.01
N ASP A 602 9.65 -8.70 24.07
CA ASP A 602 10.34 -9.97 24.17
C ASP A 602 9.39 -11.10 23.73
N VAL A 603 9.68 -11.68 22.59
CA VAL A 603 8.94 -12.80 22.01
C VAL A 603 9.78 -14.08 21.95
N SER A 604 10.91 -14.12 22.67
CA SER A 604 11.79 -15.30 22.77
C SER A 604 11.03 -16.50 23.32
N ASN A 605 10.21 -16.30 24.36
CA ASN A 605 9.25 -17.29 24.84
C ASN A 605 7.90 -17.05 24.16
N ALA A 606 7.60 -17.86 23.13
CA ALA A 606 6.37 -17.74 22.36
C ALA A 606 5.08 -17.92 23.20
N ALA A 607 5.13 -18.68 24.29
CA ALA A 607 3.99 -18.91 25.18
C ALA A 607 3.73 -17.77 26.19
N ALA A 608 4.71 -16.88 26.41
CA ALA A 608 4.64 -15.80 27.37
C ALA A 608 5.36 -14.55 26.82
N PRO A 609 4.87 -13.95 25.70
CA PRO A 609 5.44 -12.71 25.18
C PRO A 609 5.27 -11.57 26.21
N LYS A 610 6.19 -10.61 26.20
CA LYS A 610 6.19 -9.50 27.17
C LYS A 610 6.51 -8.18 26.48
N GLU A 611 5.85 -7.10 26.90
CA GLU A 611 6.30 -5.73 26.64
C GLU A 611 7.37 -5.36 27.67
N LEU A 612 8.58 -5.07 27.21
CA LEU A 612 9.72 -4.74 28.07
C LEU A 612 9.80 -3.25 28.36
N ALA A 613 9.50 -2.45 27.35
CA ALA A 613 9.53 -0.99 27.42
C ALA A 613 8.60 -0.39 26.38
N SER A 614 8.07 0.80 26.65
CA SER A 614 7.35 1.60 25.67
C SER A 614 7.67 3.09 25.80
N ARG A 615 7.47 3.81 24.68
CA ARG A 615 7.58 5.27 24.58
C ARG A 615 6.37 5.81 23.86
N VAL A 616 5.77 6.86 24.40
CA VAL A 616 4.69 7.59 23.74
C VAL A 616 5.20 8.96 23.35
N ILE A 617 5.19 9.26 22.06
CA ILE A 617 5.72 10.48 21.48
C ILE A 617 4.56 11.37 21.02
N GLY A 618 4.52 12.59 21.55
CA GLY A 618 3.49 13.59 21.25
C GLY A 618 2.12 13.24 21.81
N LYS A 619 1.10 13.93 21.30
CA LYS A 619 -0.31 13.82 21.66
C LYS A 619 -1.14 13.29 20.49
N ALA A 620 -2.45 13.19 20.68
CA ALA A 620 -3.39 12.78 19.63
C ALA A 620 -3.18 13.57 18.34
N GLY A 621 -3.14 12.85 17.20
CA GLY A 621 -2.84 13.44 15.90
C GLY A 621 -1.36 13.42 15.51
N SER A 622 -0.45 13.02 16.42
CA SER A 622 0.95 12.77 16.06
C SER A 622 1.07 11.59 15.10
N LEU A 623 1.99 11.71 14.13
CA LEU A 623 2.19 10.73 13.06
C LEU A 623 3.66 10.30 12.98
N SER A 624 3.89 9.08 12.58
CA SER A 624 5.20 8.54 12.22
C SER A 624 5.34 8.39 10.71
N GLY A 625 6.55 8.28 10.20
CA GLY A 625 6.78 7.94 8.79
C GLY A 625 6.10 6.63 8.39
N LEU A 626 5.92 5.71 9.34
CA LEU A 626 5.23 4.44 9.12
C LEU A 626 3.71 4.59 8.87
N ASP A 627 3.08 5.69 9.28
CA ASP A 627 1.69 5.98 8.92
C ASP A 627 1.52 6.24 7.39
N PHE A 628 2.61 6.58 6.69
CA PHE A 628 2.63 6.83 5.25
C PHE A 628 3.26 5.68 4.46
N GLY A 629 3.86 4.73 5.16
CA GLY A 629 4.43 3.56 4.54
C GLY A 629 5.61 2.98 5.31
N ARG A 630 5.94 1.78 4.95
CA ARG A 630 6.88 0.91 5.64
C ARG A 630 8.35 1.37 5.58
N HIS A 631 8.74 2.25 4.65
CA HIS A 631 10.09 2.85 4.61
C HIS A 631 10.24 4.08 5.54
N GLY A 632 9.19 4.46 6.25
CA GLY A 632 9.21 5.49 7.27
C GLY A 632 9.97 5.11 8.54
N VAL A 633 10.90 4.17 8.47
CA VAL A 633 11.80 3.76 9.53
C VAL A 633 13.14 3.32 8.94
N ASN A 634 14.22 3.61 9.61
CA ASN A 634 15.53 3.06 9.29
C ASN A 634 16.03 2.23 10.47
N LEU A 635 16.44 1.00 10.20
CA LEU A 635 17.01 0.06 11.16
C LEU A 635 18.46 -0.25 10.76
N PHE A 636 19.39 -0.17 11.69
CA PHE A 636 20.78 -0.50 11.46
C PHE A 636 21.35 -1.32 12.61
N ASN A 637 21.76 -2.55 12.32
CA ASN A 637 22.33 -3.45 13.29
C ASN A 637 23.84 -3.23 13.40
N VAL A 638 24.33 -2.96 14.61
CA VAL A 638 25.74 -2.82 14.95
C VAL A 638 26.04 -3.80 16.09
N GLY A 639 26.53 -4.98 15.74
CA GLY A 639 26.71 -6.06 16.70
C GLY A 639 25.38 -6.47 17.33
N ASN A 640 25.28 -6.39 18.66
CA ASN A 640 24.05 -6.70 19.42
C ASN A 640 23.12 -5.48 19.59
N THR A 641 23.47 -4.33 19.02
CA THR A 641 22.65 -3.11 19.12
C THR A 641 21.94 -2.86 17.79
N THR A 642 20.65 -2.57 17.84
CA THR A 642 19.90 -2.04 16.70
C THR A 642 19.67 -0.55 16.91
N ARG A 643 20.16 0.25 16.00
CA ARG A 643 19.90 1.69 15.89
C ARG A 643 18.63 1.91 15.08
N ILE A 644 17.71 2.71 15.59
CA ILE A 644 16.37 2.91 15.04
C ILE A 644 16.15 4.40 14.85
N ALA A 645 15.71 4.80 13.66
CA ALA A 645 15.39 6.19 13.36
C ALA A 645 14.04 6.27 12.61
N ILE A 646 13.13 7.09 13.14
CA ILE A 646 11.74 7.22 12.65
C ILE A 646 11.42 8.70 12.45
N PRO A 647 11.16 9.17 11.22
CA PRO A 647 10.58 10.48 10.99
C PRO A 647 9.22 10.60 11.67
N MET A 648 8.98 11.69 12.39
CA MET A 648 7.73 11.93 13.11
C MET A 648 7.27 13.37 12.96
N ARG A 649 5.95 13.56 12.81
CA ARG A 649 5.26 14.84 13.02
C ARG A 649 4.61 14.79 14.38
N VAL A 650 5.06 15.67 15.26
CA VAL A 650 4.68 15.63 16.67
C VAL A 650 3.72 16.78 16.97
N ASN A 651 2.56 16.42 17.53
CA ASN A 651 1.55 17.34 18.01
C ASN A 651 1.70 17.46 19.53
N GLU A 652 2.03 18.63 20.05
CA GLU A 652 2.15 18.90 21.49
C GLU A 652 1.33 20.11 21.93
N THR A 653 1.13 21.07 21.03
CA THR A 653 0.44 22.31 21.32
C THR A 653 -1.06 22.12 21.16
N LEU A 654 -1.83 22.55 22.17
CA LEU A 654 -3.29 22.58 22.06
C LEU A 654 -3.70 23.70 21.10
N SER A 655 -4.67 23.40 20.21
CA SER A 655 -5.23 24.40 19.29
C SER A 655 -5.78 25.62 20.05
N THR A 656 -5.64 26.81 19.47
CA THR A 656 -6.22 28.04 20.02
C THR A 656 -7.75 28.00 20.07
N SER A 657 -8.40 27.19 19.22
CA SER A 657 -9.83 26.90 19.26
C SER A 657 -10.21 25.87 20.33
N GLY A 658 -9.22 25.18 20.94
CA GLY A 658 -9.40 24.11 21.90
C GLY A 658 -9.83 22.77 21.27
N GLY A 659 -9.82 21.72 22.07
CA GLY A 659 -10.38 20.42 21.70
C GLY A 659 -9.48 19.45 20.93
N PHE A 660 -8.39 19.89 20.26
CA PHE A 660 -7.44 19.03 19.57
C PHE A 660 -6.02 19.58 19.60
N TYR A 661 -5.04 18.70 19.40
CA TYR A 661 -3.63 19.07 19.32
C TYR A 661 -3.21 19.32 17.87
N VAL A 662 -2.27 20.27 17.69
CA VAL A 662 -1.78 20.71 16.38
C VAL A 662 -0.31 20.37 16.19
N PRO A 663 0.16 20.22 14.93
CA PRO A 663 1.57 19.96 14.66
C PRO A 663 2.47 21.03 15.25
N SER A 664 3.45 20.61 16.05
CA SER A 664 4.44 21.49 16.70
C SER A 664 5.78 21.43 15.98
N TYR A 665 6.20 20.25 15.55
CA TYR A 665 7.44 20.06 14.80
C TYR A 665 7.46 18.73 14.02
N GLN A 666 8.37 18.66 13.02
CA GLN A 666 8.77 17.42 12.35
C GLN A 666 10.23 17.11 12.71
N SER A 667 10.53 15.86 12.96
CA SER A 667 11.83 15.44 13.47
C SER A 667 12.12 13.99 13.19
N LEU A 668 13.40 13.62 13.27
CA LEU A 668 13.84 12.23 13.28
C LEU A 668 14.02 11.80 14.75
N VAL A 669 13.12 10.99 15.26
CA VAL A 669 13.21 10.40 16.60
C VAL A 669 14.09 9.15 16.53
N ARG A 670 15.01 9.00 17.50
CA ARG A 670 16.03 7.95 17.47
C ARG A 670 16.01 7.12 18.74
N PHE A 671 16.25 5.80 18.57
CA PHE A 671 16.35 4.85 19.68
C PHE A 671 17.48 3.86 19.44
N GLU A 672 17.94 3.23 20.49
CA GLU A 672 18.78 2.04 20.46
C GLU A 672 18.11 0.89 21.22
N VAL A 673 18.14 -0.30 20.63
CA VAL A 673 17.79 -1.54 21.31
C VAL A 673 19.08 -2.34 21.54
N ASP A 674 19.41 -2.59 22.79
CA ASP A 674 20.45 -3.54 23.18
C ASP A 674 19.81 -4.94 23.30
N ALA A 675 20.21 -5.85 22.45
CA ALA A 675 19.63 -7.20 22.39
C ALA A 675 20.11 -8.11 23.54
N VAL A 676 21.25 -7.81 24.19
CA VAL A 676 21.77 -8.55 25.33
C VAL A 676 21.03 -8.18 26.61
N ASN A 677 20.95 -6.87 26.88
CA ASN A 677 20.30 -6.33 28.08
C ASN A 677 18.78 -6.18 27.90
N LYS A 678 18.28 -6.38 26.67
CA LYS A 678 16.86 -6.24 26.29
C LYS A 678 16.29 -4.86 26.67
N THR A 679 17.00 -3.80 26.36
CA THR A 679 16.65 -2.42 26.72
C THR A 679 16.37 -1.56 25.49
N LEU A 680 15.45 -0.61 25.65
CA LEU A 680 15.14 0.45 24.68
C LEU A 680 15.63 1.79 25.26
N THR A 681 16.61 2.42 24.59
CA THR A 681 17.22 3.67 25.03
C THR A 681 16.91 4.79 24.04
N ASP A 682 16.48 5.93 24.57
CA ASP A 682 16.22 7.13 23.77
C ASP A 682 17.53 7.80 23.36
N LYS A 683 17.60 8.32 22.14
CA LYS A 683 18.70 9.12 21.62
C LYS A 683 18.24 10.55 21.33
N PRO A 684 19.14 11.54 21.28
CA PRO A 684 18.76 12.90 20.94
C PRO A 684 18.02 12.98 19.61
N THR A 685 16.86 13.64 19.60
CA THR A 685 16.02 13.84 18.42
C THR A 685 16.68 14.87 17.50
N LEU A 686 16.69 14.60 16.18
CA LEU A 686 17.10 15.56 15.17
C LEU A 686 15.88 16.34 14.68
N VAL A 687 15.76 17.60 15.06
CA VAL A 687 14.65 18.47 14.65
C VAL A 687 14.90 18.93 13.22
N GLY A 688 13.98 18.57 12.30
CA GLY A 688 14.02 18.99 10.90
C GLY A 688 13.33 20.32 10.68
N GLN A 689 12.16 20.52 11.30
CA GLN A 689 11.35 21.73 11.17
C GLN A 689 10.48 21.96 12.39
N THR A 690 10.39 23.22 12.83
CA THR A 690 9.40 23.66 13.85
C THR A 690 8.32 24.51 13.17
N PHE A 691 7.10 24.52 13.72
CA PHE A 691 5.99 25.27 13.18
C PHE A 691 5.66 26.45 14.06
N ALA A 692 5.71 27.67 13.46
CA ALA A 692 5.44 28.90 14.18
C ALA A 692 3.94 29.18 14.41
N SER A 693 3.06 28.46 13.74
CA SER A 693 1.61 28.57 13.86
C SER A 693 0.91 27.26 13.51
N GLU A 694 -0.33 27.09 13.95
CA GLU A 694 -1.18 25.94 13.59
C GLU A 694 -1.28 25.77 12.06
N PHE A 695 -1.51 26.87 11.36
CA PHE A 695 -1.66 26.85 9.89
C PHE A 695 -0.38 26.40 9.19
N ALA A 696 0.78 26.82 9.66
CA ALA A 696 2.07 26.39 9.11
C ALA A 696 2.28 24.87 9.24
N GLY A 697 1.83 24.28 10.35
CA GLY A 697 1.91 22.83 10.57
C GLY A 697 1.01 22.03 9.63
N TYR A 698 -0.15 22.55 9.26
CA TYR A 698 -1.05 21.90 8.30
C TYR A 698 -0.57 22.05 6.84
N LEU A 699 0.12 23.13 6.52
CA LEU A 699 0.71 23.36 5.19
C LEU A 699 2.09 22.69 5.00
N ALA A 700 2.64 22.10 6.05
CA ALA A 700 3.92 21.40 5.94
C ALA A 700 3.82 20.26 4.92
N SER A 701 4.90 20.04 4.18
CA SER A 701 5.00 18.90 3.25
C SER A 701 4.76 17.59 4.00
N SER A 702 4.25 16.60 3.28
CA SER A 702 3.92 15.30 3.83
C SER A 702 5.15 14.63 4.45
N LEU A 703 4.99 14.03 5.62
CA LEU A 703 5.98 13.16 6.26
C LEU A 703 6.38 11.96 5.38
N GLU A 704 5.53 11.66 4.40
CA GLU A 704 5.76 10.68 3.34
C GLU A 704 7.09 10.87 2.61
N PHE A 705 7.57 12.13 2.46
CA PHE A 705 8.80 12.46 1.77
C PHE A 705 10.03 12.54 2.68
N GLU A 706 9.91 12.09 3.92
CA GLU A 706 11.02 12.09 4.87
C GLU A 706 11.60 10.69 5.04
N ARG A 707 12.92 10.61 4.99
CA ARG A 707 13.68 9.36 5.15
C ARG A 707 14.96 9.60 5.95
N SER A 708 15.53 8.51 6.42
CA SER A 708 16.89 8.56 6.96
C SER A 708 17.70 7.35 6.49
N VAL A 709 19.00 7.50 6.49
CA VAL A 709 19.95 6.43 6.23
C VAL A 709 21.15 6.56 7.17
N GLN A 710 21.63 5.42 7.67
CA GLN A 710 22.81 5.34 8.52
C GLN A 710 23.98 4.77 7.73
N ILE A 711 25.15 5.39 7.83
CA ILE A 711 26.40 4.92 7.23
C ILE A 711 27.50 5.04 8.27
N GLY A 712 27.97 3.90 8.78
CA GLY A 712 28.89 3.85 9.92
C GLY A 712 28.31 4.54 11.14
N GLU A 713 29.06 5.52 11.69
CA GLU A 713 28.63 6.31 12.85
C GLU A 713 27.84 7.57 12.49
N ASN A 714 27.46 7.75 11.23
CA ASN A 714 26.71 8.92 10.79
C ASN A 714 25.27 8.55 10.42
N ILE A 715 24.35 9.46 10.73
CA ILE A 715 22.96 9.41 10.24
C ILE A 715 22.67 10.62 9.38
N TYR A 716 21.99 10.40 8.28
CA TYR A 716 21.58 11.40 7.31
C TYR A 716 20.06 11.41 7.25
N TYR A 717 19.47 12.52 7.65
CA TYR A 717 18.02 12.72 7.65
C TYR A 717 17.63 13.63 6.49
N LEU A 718 16.87 13.07 5.55
CA LEU A 718 16.22 13.78 4.46
C LEU A 718 14.88 14.33 4.97
N GLY A 719 14.85 15.62 5.26
CA GLY A 719 13.63 16.31 5.68
C GLY A 719 12.71 16.63 4.50
N SER A 720 11.47 16.98 4.81
CA SER A 720 10.39 17.27 3.86
C SER A 720 10.69 18.35 2.81
N GLN A 721 11.68 19.20 3.07
CA GLN A 721 12.15 20.25 2.12
C GLN A 721 13.26 19.75 1.19
N GLY A 722 13.55 18.46 1.16
CA GLY A 722 14.61 17.89 0.34
C GLY A 722 16.03 18.24 0.82
N ARG A 723 16.19 18.65 2.08
CA ARG A 723 17.49 18.97 2.69
C ARG A 723 17.93 17.82 3.58
N PHE A 724 19.24 17.54 3.52
CA PHE A 724 19.86 16.61 4.46
C PHE A 724 20.34 17.32 5.72
N THR A 725 20.03 16.72 6.87
CA THR A 725 20.69 17.01 8.15
C THR A 725 21.59 15.82 8.47
N ALA A 726 22.89 16.05 8.57
CA ALA A 726 23.88 15.05 8.95
C ALA A 726 24.20 15.20 10.45
N SER A 727 24.35 14.08 11.15
CA SER A 727 24.75 14.03 12.57
C SER A 727 25.51 12.75 12.86
N GLY A 728 26.31 12.73 13.91
CA GLY A 728 26.72 11.46 14.53
C GLY A 728 25.49 10.72 15.08
N TRP A 729 25.63 9.43 15.21
CA TRP A 729 24.58 8.57 15.78
C TRP A 729 24.28 8.89 17.23
#